data_b60ff4503442be238af81be7687fb415
#
_entry.id   b60ff4503442be238af81be7687fb415
#
_cell.length_a   1.000
_cell.length_b   1.000
_cell.length_c   1.000
_cell.angle_alpha   90.00
_cell.angle_beta   90.00
_cell.angle_gamma   90.00
#
_symmetry.space_group_name_H-M   'P 1'
#
loop_
_entity.id
_entity.type
_entity.pdbx_description
1 polymer ?
#
loop_
_entity_poly.entity_id
_entity_poly.type
_entity_poly.pdbx_seq_one_letter_code
_entity_poly.pdbx_strand_id
1 'polypeptide(L)'
;MIKQLFEGLPKKKTLVYFLLLISIVTLVYSNHFSNSFHFDDSHTIENNLFIQNIKNIPRFFTDATTFSSLPSNQSYRPVVSTSLAFDYWMGKGYNMFYFHLSSFILFLLQGILMFFFIFKFFNSSYKNNWNFYLAAFAVALYLLHPANAETINYVIARSDLQSTFFVVLGFVLYMFSPYCKKKYLYLIPIGIGGLAKPTTVMFAPLLFFYILLFEQKMSLYDIFNKKYYTQLIVVIKKTIPSFIFCAALYLFIDHLTPKSWESGGSSIFTYIISQPFVIVHYFSTFFFPFGLSADSDWEPLQSIWNIRFFIGCAFIFLMIFISFLFSKDQRLRPISYGILWFFLALVPSSSVIPFAEVLNDHRIFFPYVGLVISVCWTIGLLLMKYKKYFINFSFNYEIMVGFFAMLLLCGYAFGTRERNKVWNSEESLWRDVTIKSPKNARGLMNYGLSRMGKGDYAEAEKCFTKALTMWPYYYSLHINMGVLKNATGDKVGAENYFKSATQYGGNAPDTWFFYGNFLCSQLRYAEAIPMLVKCLELSPASIGARSMLMKAYNDTGDWTKLNELALSTLQIIPNNPEAMQYLEASKNKKDKIEMTEEEVKKNPTAEKYFNLSLMYYQAGKYEQCVNAGIEAVKLKPDYADAYNNMGSAYTLMKQYDKGIAACQKAIDIKPDFQLAKNNLADAINKRDKISKVEKAANDSPSAGSEIDLSLTYYQQGEYEKSIEACKKALTFQPDYAAAYSNMGAAYNMLKQWDKAIAACSKALEIDPDFKLAKGNLNWAKDEKAKLKK
;
A
#
# COMPACT_ATOMS: atom_id res chain seq x y z
N MET A 1 25.11 -35.05 -7.85
CA MET A 1 24.66 -33.68 -8.21
C MET A 1 25.71 -32.60 -7.88
N ILE A 2 26.13 -32.40 -6.60
CA ILE A 2 27.11 -31.36 -6.26
C ILE A 2 28.40 -31.45 -7.09
N LYS A 3 29.00 -32.63 -7.22
CA LYS A 3 30.19 -32.84 -8.08
C LYS A 3 29.95 -32.42 -9.52
N GLN A 4 28.75 -32.66 -10.06
CA GLN A 4 28.37 -32.33 -11.43
C GLN A 4 28.11 -30.83 -11.63
N LEU A 5 27.62 -30.11 -10.58
CA LEU A 5 27.47 -28.66 -10.62
C LEU A 5 28.82 -27.95 -10.84
N PHE A 6 29.87 -28.46 -10.19
CA PHE A 6 31.21 -27.88 -10.28
C PHE A 6 32.08 -28.46 -11.37
N GLU A 7 31.55 -29.36 -12.19
CA GLU A 7 32.29 -29.95 -13.31
C GLU A 7 32.61 -28.89 -14.38
N GLY A 8 33.91 -28.78 -14.70
CA GLY A 8 34.39 -27.78 -15.65
C GLY A 8 34.48 -26.33 -15.10
N LEU A 9 34.20 -26.11 -13.80
CA LEU A 9 34.33 -24.84 -13.15
C LEU A 9 35.65 -24.72 -12.35
N PRO A 10 36.34 -23.58 -12.40
CA PRO A 10 37.51 -23.30 -11.55
C PRO A 10 37.06 -23.01 -10.12
N LYS A 11 37.12 -24.04 -9.23
CA LYS A 11 36.52 -23.98 -7.88
C LYS A 11 36.86 -22.73 -7.08
N LYS A 12 38.16 -22.33 -7.02
CA LYS A 12 38.60 -21.12 -6.30
C LYS A 12 37.94 -19.85 -6.88
N LYS A 13 37.95 -19.68 -8.20
CA LYS A 13 37.32 -18.52 -8.86
C LYS A 13 35.82 -18.49 -8.63
N THR A 14 35.17 -19.64 -8.68
CA THR A 14 33.71 -19.75 -8.43
C THR A 14 33.36 -19.36 -6.99
N LEU A 15 34.14 -19.82 -6.01
CA LEU A 15 33.95 -19.43 -4.62
C LEU A 15 34.15 -17.92 -4.40
N VAL A 16 35.23 -17.36 -4.92
CA VAL A 16 35.52 -15.92 -4.85
C VAL A 16 34.39 -15.11 -5.50
N TYR A 17 33.93 -15.53 -6.66
CA TYR A 17 32.80 -14.90 -7.35
C TYR A 17 31.55 -14.88 -6.47
N PHE A 18 31.15 -16.02 -5.87
CA PHE A 18 29.95 -16.04 -5.02
C PHE A 18 30.11 -15.18 -3.78
N LEU A 19 31.27 -15.18 -3.14
CA LEU A 19 31.52 -14.31 -1.99
C LEU A 19 31.40 -12.82 -2.37
N LEU A 20 31.99 -12.42 -3.49
CA LEU A 20 31.89 -11.06 -4.00
C LEU A 20 30.44 -10.70 -4.38
N LEU A 21 29.76 -11.58 -5.12
CA LEU A 21 28.37 -11.38 -5.52
C LEU A 21 27.46 -11.18 -4.30
N ILE A 22 27.54 -12.08 -3.32
CA ILE A 22 26.75 -12.01 -2.08
C ILE A 22 27.06 -10.71 -1.35
N SER A 23 28.34 -10.34 -1.20
CA SER A 23 28.75 -9.13 -0.50
C SER A 23 28.22 -7.88 -1.20
N ILE A 24 28.36 -7.78 -2.54
CA ILE A 24 27.90 -6.62 -3.32
C ILE A 24 26.38 -6.51 -3.26
N VAL A 25 25.65 -7.62 -3.50
CA VAL A 25 24.18 -7.60 -3.48
C VAL A 25 23.69 -7.26 -2.08
N THR A 26 24.31 -7.80 -1.00
CA THR A 26 23.96 -7.45 0.38
C THR A 26 24.20 -5.98 0.68
N LEU A 27 25.31 -5.41 0.20
CA LEU A 27 25.60 -3.98 0.36
C LEU A 27 24.56 -3.11 -0.36
N VAL A 28 24.17 -3.46 -1.59
CA VAL A 28 23.20 -2.72 -2.41
C VAL A 28 21.81 -2.77 -1.77
N TYR A 29 21.41 -3.94 -1.25
CA TYR A 29 20.12 -4.13 -0.58
C TYR A 29 20.15 -3.86 0.93
N SER A 30 21.25 -3.35 1.50
CA SER A 30 21.37 -3.13 2.95
C SER A 30 20.29 -2.20 3.53
N ASN A 31 19.72 -1.34 2.70
CA ASN A 31 18.68 -0.38 3.07
C ASN A 31 17.24 -0.90 2.91
N HIS A 32 17.07 -2.17 2.52
CA HIS A 32 15.72 -2.72 2.31
C HIS A 32 15.15 -3.41 3.56
N PHE A 33 16.00 -3.83 4.50
CA PHE A 33 15.58 -4.62 5.67
C PHE A 33 14.67 -3.89 6.66
N SER A 34 14.58 -2.56 6.57
CA SER A 34 13.73 -1.70 7.40
C SER A 34 12.54 -1.12 6.64
N ASN A 35 12.32 -1.55 5.39
CA ASN A 35 11.21 -1.06 4.59
C ASN A 35 9.87 -1.55 5.14
N SER A 36 8.84 -0.70 5.00
CA SER A 36 7.49 -0.96 5.52
C SER A 36 6.75 -2.00 4.68
N PHE A 37 5.61 -2.46 5.21
CA PHE A 37 4.61 -3.20 4.45
C PHE A 37 3.84 -2.25 3.53
N HIS A 38 3.40 -2.76 2.36
CA HIS A 38 2.74 -1.95 1.33
C HIS A 38 1.64 -2.73 0.62
N PHE A 39 0.64 -2.05 0.08
CA PHE A 39 -0.44 -2.62 -0.74
C PHE A 39 -1.12 -3.84 -0.09
N ASP A 40 -1.06 -4.99 -0.76
CA ASP A 40 -1.70 -6.23 -0.31
C ASP A 40 -1.06 -6.81 0.96
N ASP A 41 0.11 -6.32 1.39
CA ASP A 41 0.69 -6.71 2.67
C ASP A 41 -0.25 -6.38 3.83
N SER A 42 -1.09 -5.35 3.70
CA SER A 42 -2.06 -4.96 4.72
C SER A 42 -3.05 -6.08 5.05
N HIS A 43 -3.62 -6.74 4.04
CA HIS A 43 -4.62 -7.79 4.25
C HIS A 43 -4.05 -9.23 4.21
N THR A 44 -2.84 -9.40 3.69
CA THR A 44 -2.16 -10.71 3.67
C THR A 44 -1.24 -10.92 4.86
N ILE A 45 -0.74 -9.82 5.49
CA ILE A 45 0.19 -9.85 6.61
C ILE A 45 -0.42 -9.15 7.83
N GLU A 46 -0.57 -7.81 7.81
CA GLU A 46 -0.89 -7.02 9.01
C GLU A 46 -2.25 -7.38 9.61
N ASN A 47 -3.28 -7.52 8.79
CA ASN A 47 -4.64 -7.87 9.21
C ASN A 47 -4.95 -9.37 9.10
N ASN A 48 -3.96 -10.21 8.78
CA ASN A 48 -4.14 -11.65 8.64
C ASN A 48 -3.80 -12.39 9.94
N LEU A 49 -4.83 -12.71 10.72
CA LEU A 49 -4.66 -13.42 11.99
C LEU A 49 -4.12 -14.85 11.83
N PHE A 50 -4.28 -15.48 10.66
CA PHE A 50 -3.85 -16.87 10.48
C PHE A 50 -2.33 -17.02 10.47
N ILE A 51 -1.57 -16.06 9.92
CA ILE A 51 -0.10 -16.12 9.89
C ILE A 51 0.54 -15.87 11.26
N GLN A 52 -0.21 -15.33 12.24
CA GLN A 52 0.31 -15.04 13.57
C GLN A 52 0.60 -16.30 14.41
N ASN A 53 0.15 -17.45 13.95
CA ASN A 53 0.37 -18.71 14.65
C ASN A 53 0.92 -19.78 13.71
N ILE A 54 2.18 -20.18 13.93
CA ILE A 54 2.85 -21.22 13.11
C ILE A 54 2.12 -22.58 13.14
N LYS A 55 1.29 -22.85 14.15
CA LYS A 55 0.45 -24.06 14.23
C LYS A 55 -0.63 -24.10 13.14
N ASN A 56 -0.92 -22.98 12.50
CA ASN A 56 -1.86 -22.88 11.39
C ASN A 56 -1.30 -23.40 10.05
N ILE A 57 -0.02 -23.76 9.95
CA ILE A 57 0.59 -24.24 8.71
C ILE A 57 -0.20 -25.36 8.04
N PRO A 58 -0.67 -26.44 8.74
CA PRO A 58 -1.49 -27.46 8.08
C PRO A 58 -2.77 -26.91 7.46
N ARG A 59 -3.39 -25.90 8.12
CA ARG A 59 -4.61 -25.25 7.64
C ARG A 59 -4.39 -24.47 6.35
N PHE A 60 -3.22 -23.90 6.12
CA PHE A 60 -2.90 -23.20 4.86
C PHE A 60 -3.02 -24.12 3.63
N PHE A 61 -2.77 -25.42 3.82
CA PHE A 61 -2.86 -26.41 2.74
C PHE A 61 -4.29 -26.96 2.52
N THR A 62 -5.22 -26.66 3.41
CA THR A 62 -6.61 -27.17 3.34
C THR A 62 -7.66 -26.08 3.19
N ASP A 63 -7.29 -24.81 3.48
CA ASP A 63 -8.22 -23.69 3.54
C ASP A 63 -7.59 -22.46 2.91
N ALA A 64 -7.97 -22.14 1.67
CA ALA A 64 -7.44 -20.99 0.92
C ALA A 64 -7.88 -19.62 1.47
N THR A 65 -8.94 -19.59 2.31
CA THR A 65 -9.39 -18.34 2.95
C THR A 65 -8.36 -17.78 3.93
N THR A 66 -7.42 -18.62 4.36
CA THR A 66 -6.32 -18.24 5.27
C THR A 66 -5.25 -17.35 4.63
N PHE A 67 -5.27 -17.20 3.29
CA PHE A 67 -4.26 -16.39 2.59
C PHE A 67 -4.45 -14.88 2.80
N SER A 68 -5.69 -14.41 2.89
CA SER A 68 -6.02 -13.00 2.99
C SER A 68 -7.21 -12.75 3.89
N SER A 69 -7.18 -11.69 4.69
CA SER A 69 -8.34 -11.21 5.44
C SER A 69 -9.43 -10.60 4.53
N LEU A 70 -9.05 -10.21 3.30
CA LEU A 70 -9.97 -9.65 2.31
C LEU A 70 -10.50 -10.76 1.38
N PRO A 71 -11.83 -11.06 1.37
CA PRO A 71 -12.39 -12.15 0.60
C PRO A 71 -12.12 -12.12 -0.90
N SER A 72 -12.16 -10.94 -1.52
CA SER A 72 -11.88 -10.76 -2.96
C SER A 72 -10.44 -11.10 -3.36
N ASN A 73 -9.51 -11.09 -2.40
CA ASN A 73 -8.10 -11.39 -2.63
C ASN A 73 -7.67 -12.77 -2.09
N GLN A 74 -8.60 -13.57 -1.61
CA GLN A 74 -8.30 -14.94 -1.16
C GLN A 74 -7.94 -15.83 -2.34
N SER A 75 -6.74 -16.41 -2.30
CA SER A 75 -6.21 -17.33 -3.30
C SER A 75 -5.45 -18.47 -2.65
N TYR A 76 -5.36 -19.61 -3.33
CA TYR A 76 -4.69 -20.78 -2.76
C TYR A 76 -3.17 -20.70 -2.94
N ARG A 77 -2.46 -20.15 -1.92
CA ARG A 77 -1.01 -19.98 -1.90
C ARG A 77 -0.36 -20.44 -0.58
N PRO A 78 -0.49 -21.72 -0.22
CA PRO A 78 -0.07 -22.21 1.10
C PRO A 78 1.43 -22.05 1.38
N VAL A 79 2.29 -22.11 0.36
CA VAL A 79 3.74 -21.92 0.53
C VAL A 79 4.07 -20.48 0.92
N VAL A 80 3.36 -19.50 0.36
CA VAL A 80 3.51 -18.09 0.74
C VAL A 80 3.07 -17.89 2.18
N SER A 81 1.84 -18.32 2.54
CA SER A 81 1.31 -18.21 3.91
C SER A 81 2.24 -18.89 4.93
N THR A 82 2.78 -20.07 4.58
CA THR A 82 3.75 -20.78 5.43
C THR A 82 5.01 -19.94 5.65
N SER A 83 5.57 -19.34 4.60
CA SER A 83 6.76 -18.50 4.71
C SER A 83 6.49 -17.24 5.55
N LEU A 84 5.32 -16.61 5.42
CA LEU A 84 4.90 -15.45 6.21
C LEU A 84 4.72 -15.81 7.69
N ALA A 85 4.08 -16.95 7.98
CA ALA A 85 3.92 -17.42 9.36
C ALA A 85 5.26 -17.76 10.01
N PHE A 86 6.20 -18.28 9.24
CA PHE A 86 7.57 -18.54 9.71
C PHE A 86 8.30 -17.23 10.05
N ASP A 87 8.19 -16.22 9.19
CA ASP A 87 8.80 -14.90 9.44
C ASP A 87 8.20 -14.22 10.68
N TYR A 88 6.87 -14.29 10.83
CA TYR A 88 6.17 -13.78 12.02
C TYR A 88 6.66 -14.48 13.30
N TRP A 89 6.80 -15.80 13.26
CA TRP A 89 7.30 -16.60 14.38
C TRP A 89 8.76 -16.24 14.73
N MET A 90 9.64 -16.13 13.73
CA MET A 90 11.04 -15.73 13.95
C MET A 90 11.14 -14.31 14.51
N GLY A 91 10.34 -13.39 14.00
CA GLY A 91 10.29 -12.00 14.41
C GLY A 91 9.61 -11.77 15.77
N LYS A 92 8.97 -12.80 16.34
CA LYS A 92 8.08 -12.69 17.52
C LYS A 92 7.00 -11.63 17.36
N GLY A 93 6.47 -11.48 16.14
CA GLY A 93 5.52 -10.48 15.75
C GLY A 93 5.82 -9.87 14.37
N TYR A 94 5.24 -8.71 14.09
CA TYR A 94 5.45 -7.98 12.82
C TYR A 94 6.81 -7.25 12.77
N ASN A 95 7.88 -8.00 12.85
CA ASN A 95 9.24 -7.47 12.68
C ASN A 95 9.65 -7.53 11.20
N MET A 96 9.60 -6.40 10.51
CA MET A 96 9.86 -6.24 9.07
C MET A 96 11.20 -6.87 8.64
N PHE A 97 12.22 -6.79 9.49
CA PHE A 97 13.53 -7.35 9.19
C PHE A 97 13.47 -8.84 8.80
N TYR A 98 12.69 -9.67 9.50
CA TYR A 98 12.62 -11.09 9.21
C TYR A 98 11.85 -11.39 7.93
N PHE A 99 10.78 -10.63 7.64
CA PHE A 99 10.04 -10.75 6.38
C PHE A 99 10.91 -10.41 5.17
N HIS A 100 11.76 -9.41 5.28
CA HIS A 100 12.71 -9.05 4.24
C HIS A 100 13.89 -10.01 4.17
N LEU A 101 14.41 -10.49 5.31
CA LEU A 101 15.56 -11.38 5.37
C LEU A 101 15.30 -12.71 4.67
N SER A 102 14.13 -13.33 4.92
CA SER A 102 13.78 -14.61 4.30
C SER A 102 13.70 -14.50 2.76
N SER A 103 13.07 -13.43 2.26
CA SER A 103 13.00 -13.13 0.83
C SER A 103 14.39 -12.87 0.24
N PHE A 104 15.21 -12.10 0.94
CA PHE A 104 16.57 -11.78 0.49
C PHE A 104 17.48 -13.01 0.41
N ILE A 105 17.43 -13.90 1.41
CA ILE A 105 18.17 -15.18 1.38
C ILE A 105 17.74 -16.01 0.16
N LEU A 106 16.45 -16.12 -0.09
CA LEU A 106 15.93 -16.87 -1.24
C LEU A 106 16.40 -16.25 -2.57
N PHE A 107 16.46 -14.92 -2.65
CA PHE A 107 16.96 -14.18 -3.81
C PHE A 107 18.43 -14.46 -4.09
N LEU A 108 19.27 -14.48 -3.06
CA LEU A 108 20.69 -14.87 -3.19
C LEU A 108 20.85 -16.32 -3.65
N LEU A 109 20.07 -17.24 -3.08
CA LEU A 109 20.05 -18.64 -3.48
C LEU A 109 19.60 -18.82 -4.94
N GLN A 110 18.61 -18.04 -5.38
CA GLN A 110 18.21 -18.02 -6.79
C GLN A 110 19.35 -17.57 -7.69
N GLY A 111 20.09 -16.54 -7.32
CA GLY A 111 21.28 -16.09 -8.08
C GLY A 111 22.33 -17.19 -8.20
N ILE A 112 22.60 -17.92 -7.13
CA ILE A 112 23.54 -19.07 -7.16
C ILE A 112 23.05 -20.16 -8.12
N LEU A 113 21.77 -20.52 -8.06
CA LEU A 113 21.20 -21.54 -8.97
C LEU A 113 21.21 -21.07 -10.42
N MET A 114 20.88 -19.79 -10.66
CA MET A 114 20.93 -19.20 -11.99
C MET A 114 22.32 -19.24 -12.59
N PHE A 115 23.38 -19.03 -11.80
CA PHE A 115 24.75 -19.13 -12.29
C PHE A 115 25.04 -20.52 -12.89
N PHE A 116 24.73 -21.58 -12.17
CA PHE A 116 24.94 -22.94 -12.67
C PHE A 116 24.08 -23.24 -13.89
N PHE A 117 22.82 -22.83 -13.86
CA PHE A 117 21.87 -22.94 -14.97
C PHE A 117 22.40 -22.27 -16.24
N ILE A 118 22.74 -20.98 -16.15
CA ILE A 118 23.20 -20.17 -17.30
C ILE A 118 24.56 -20.67 -17.81
N PHE A 119 25.48 -20.98 -16.92
CA PHE A 119 26.80 -21.51 -17.30
C PHE A 119 26.69 -22.80 -18.10
N LYS A 120 25.88 -23.75 -17.62
CA LYS A 120 25.64 -25.03 -18.33
C LYS A 120 24.97 -24.77 -19.68
N PHE A 121 24.07 -23.83 -19.73
CA PHE A 121 23.33 -23.44 -20.90
C PHE A 121 24.27 -22.91 -22.01
N PHE A 122 25.13 -21.98 -21.66
CA PHE A 122 26.12 -21.40 -22.59
C PHE A 122 27.13 -22.45 -23.07
N ASN A 123 27.61 -23.29 -22.17
CA ASN A 123 28.54 -24.35 -22.54
C ASN A 123 27.92 -25.43 -23.45
N SER A 124 26.62 -25.65 -23.37
CA SER A 124 25.91 -26.59 -24.25
C SER A 124 25.77 -26.07 -25.68
N SER A 125 25.83 -24.76 -25.86
CA SER A 125 25.72 -24.11 -27.17
C SER A 125 27.06 -23.87 -27.83
N TYR A 126 28.00 -23.27 -27.11
CA TYR A 126 29.35 -23.01 -27.60
C TYR A 126 30.32 -22.97 -26.42
N LYS A 127 31.18 -24.00 -26.29
CA LYS A 127 32.15 -24.12 -25.21
C LYS A 127 33.27 -23.07 -25.39
N ASN A 128 33.44 -22.18 -24.42
CA ASN A 128 34.42 -21.11 -24.45
C ASN A 128 34.82 -20.69 -23.03
N ASN A 129 36.03 -20.19 -22.84
CA ASN A 129 36.54 -19.71 -21.54
C ASN A 129 35.79 -18.47 -21.01
N TRP A 130 35.15 -17.69 -21.88
CA TRP A 130 34.34 -16.56 -21.50
C TRP A 130 33.01 -16.93 -20.84
N ASN A 131 32.54 -18.17 -21.00
CA ASN A 131 31.22 -18.59 -20.51
C ASN A 131 31.07 -18.45 -19.00
N PHE A 132 32.15 -18.60 -18.23
CA PHE A 132 32.17 -18.34 -16.79
C PHE A 132 31.85 -16.89 -16.50
N TYR A 133 32.55 -15.96 -17.14
CA TYR A 133 32.39 -14.52 -16.93
C TYR A 133 31.06 -14.02 -17.44
N LEU A 134 30.58 -14.54 -18.56
CA LEU A 134 29.25 -14.22 -19.12
C LEU A 134 28.13 -14.68 -18.20
N ALA A 135 28.23 -15.89 -17.63
CA ALA A 135 27.24 -16.38 -16.66
C ALA A 135 27.28 -15.57 -15.36
N ALA A 136 28.51 -15.22 -14.90
CA ALA A 136 28.70 -14.39 -13.72
C ALA A 136 28.11 -12.98 -13.92
N PHE A 137 28.36 -12.37 -15.07
CA PHE A 137 27.82 -11.06 -15.45
C PHE A 137 26.29 -11.10 -15.56
N ALA A 138 25.74 -12.13 -16.20
CA ALA A 138 24.30 -12.31 -16.37
C ALA A 138 23.56 -12.37 -15.02
N VAL A 139 24.12 -13.12 -14.06
CA VAL A 139 23.53 -13.20 -12.72
C VAL A 139 23.66 -11.89 -11.94
N ALA A 140 24.83 -11.25 -12.01
CA ALA A 140 25.02 -9.96 -11.37
C ALA A 140 24.07 -8.89 -11.95
N LEU A 141 23.89 -8.88 -13.27
CA LEU A 141 22.96 -7.99 -13.96
C LEU A 141 21.51 -8.23 -13.49
N TYR A 142 21.09 -9.49 -13.37
CA TYR A 142 19.77 -9.85 -12.89
C TYR A 142 19.55 -9.42 -11.43
N LEU A 143 20.48 -9.74 -10.53
CA LEU A 143 20.33 -9.45 -9.10
C LEU A 143 20.43 -7.95 -8.80
N LEU A 144 21.20 -7.20 -9.59
CA LEU A 144 21.37 -5.76 -9.42
C LEU A 144 20.43 -4.92 -10.30
N HIS A 145 19.46 -5.56 -10.99
CA HIS A 145 18.56 -4.85 -11.89
C HIS A 145 17.51 -4.04 -11.11
N PRO A 146 17.40 -2.70 -11.31
CA PRO A 146 16.47 -1.85 -10.53
C PRO A 146 15.01 -2.28 -10.58
N ALA A 147 14.56 -2.83 -11.69
CA ALA A 147 13.18 -3.31 -11.84
C ALA A 147 12.85 -4.52 -10.95
N ASN A 148 13.86 -5.32 -10.54
CA ASN A 148 13.66 -6.42 -9.60
C ASN A 148 13.52 -5.96 -8.15
N ALA A 149 13.86 -4.70 -7.84
CA ALA A 149 13.78 -4.15 -6.49
C ALA A 149 12.35 -4.19 -5.94
N GLU A 150 11.33 -4.00 -6.77
CA GLU A 150 9.93 -4.10 -6.38
C GLU A 150 9.60 -5.49 -5.81
N THR A 151 9.91 -6.56 -6.55
CA THR A 151 9.66 -7.95 -6.11
C THR A 151 10.35 -8.29 -4.78
N ILE A 152 11.46 -7.64 -4.46
CA ILE A 152 12.23 -7.91 -3.23
C ILE A 152 11.74 -7.04 -2.07
N ASN A 153 11.31 -5.79 -2.34
CA ASN A 153 10.82 -4.87 -1.31
C ASN A 153 9.34 -5.09 -0.96
N TYR A 154 8.51 -5.45 -1.92
CA TYR A 154 7.09 -5.75 -1.72
C TYR A 154 6.94 -7.18 -1.18
N VAL A 155 6.59 -7.33 0.11
CA VAL A 155 6.73 -8.61 0.81
C VAL A 155 5.88 -9.71 0.19
N ILE A 156 4.62 -9.45 -0.20
CA ILE A 156 3.75 -10.47 -0.81
C ILE A 156 4.18 -10.85 -2.24
N ALA A 157 4.94 -9.98 -2.94
CA ALA A 157 5.53 -10.30 -4.22
C ALA A 157 6.61 -11.39 -4.13
N ARG A 158 6.97 -11.84 -2.89
CA ARG A 158 7.77 -13.07 -2.68
C ARG A 158 7.20 -14.28 -3.41
N SER A 159 5.92 -14.28 -3.72
CA SER A 159 5.30 -15.31 -4.54
C SER A 159 5.94 -15.43 -5.94
N ASP A 160 6.35 -14.30 -6.55
CA ASP A 160 7.09 -14.26 -7.82
C ASP A 160 8.52 -14.79 -7.64
N LEU A 161 9.18 -14.39 -6.58
CA LEU A 161 10.50 -14.87 -6.20
C LEU A 161 10.49 -16.38 -5.95
N GLN A 162 9.56 -16.90 -5.14
CA GLN A 162 9.44 -18.31 -4.83
C GLN A 162 9.14 -19.13 -6.08
N SER A 163 8.18 -18.72 -6.91
CA SER A 163 7.85 -19.44 -8.15
C SER A 163 9.05 -19.48 -9.10
N THR A 164 9.75 -18.37 -9.29
CA THR A 164 10.93 -18.28 -10.16
C THR A 164 12.07 -19.14 -9.63
N PHE A 165 12.34 -19.09 -8.31
CA PHE A 165 13.33 -19.91 -7.65
C PHE A 165 13.10 -21.40 -7.90
N PHE A 166 11.86 -21.88 -7.70
CA PHE A 166 11.52 -23.28 -7.88
C PHE A 166 11.54 -23.72 -9.35
N VAL A 167 11.22 -22.85 -10.30
CA VAL A 167 11.40 -23.13 -11.73
C VAL A 167 12.88 -23.29 -12.05
N VAL A 168 13.74 -22.39 -11.60
CA VAL A 168 15.19 -22.48 -11.83
C VAL A 168 15.78 -23.74 -11.15
N LEU A 169 15.35 -24.05 -9.91
CA LEU A 169 15.75 -25.27 -9.21
C LEU A 169 15.31 -26.52 -9.97
N GLY A 170 14.09 -26.55 -10.52
CA GLY A 170 13.60 -27.63 -11.37
C GLY A 170 14.51 -27.87 -12.59
N PHE A 171 14.92 -26.78 -13.28
CA PHE A 171 15.89 -26.88 -14.37
C PHE A 171 17.26 -27.37 -13.91
N VAL A 172 17.77 -26.87 -12.79
CA VAL A 172 19.06 -27.33 -12.23
C VAL A 172 19.01 -28.83 -11.92
N LEU A 173 17.96 -29.34 -11.28
CA LEU A 173 17.78 -30.75 -11.00
C LEU A 173 17.68 -31.60 -12.29
N TYR A 174 16.92 -31.07 -13.28
CA TYR A 174 16.78 -31.75 -14.57
C TYR A 174 18.11 -31.84 -15.32
N MET A 175 18.92 -30.77 -15.33
CA MET A 175 20.15 -30.68 -16.13
C MET A 175 21.37 -31.34 -15.48
N PHE A 176 21.45 -31.35 -14.13
CA PHE A 176 22.63 -31.77 -13.39
C PHE A 176 22.45 -33.09 -12.65
N SER A 177 21.25 -33.68 -12.58
CA SER A 177 21.01 -34.91 -11.88
C SER A 177 20.32 -35.95 -12.78
N PRO A 178 21.06 -36.87 -13.38
CA PRO A 178 20.46 -37.97 -14.15
C PRO A 178 19.45 -38.79 -13.35
N TYR A 179 19.66 -38.91 -12.03
CA TYR A 179 18.73 -39.56 -11.12
C TYR A 179 17.41 -38.80 -11.01
N CYS A 180 17.48 -37.49 -10.72
CA CYS A 180 16.27 -36.62 -10.65
C CYS A 180 15.54 -36.59 -12.00
N LYS A 181 16.29 -36.53 -13.11
CA LYS A 181 15.73 -36.58 -14.46
C LYS A 181 14.98 -37.89 -14.72
N LYS A 182 15.58 -39.03 -14.40
CA LYS A 182 15.01 -40.39 -14.63
C LYS A 182 13.78 -40.63 -13.73
N LYS A 183 13.79 -40.12 -12.50
CA LYS A 183 12.71 -40.32 -11.50
C LYS A 183 11.72 -39.17 -11.42
N TYR A 184 11.79 -38.20 -12.33
CA TYR A 184 10.94 -37.04 -12.39
C TYR A 184 10.97 -36.15 -11.11
N LEU A 185 12.02 -36.28 -10.25
CA LEU A 185 12.12 -35.54 -8.99
C LEU A 185 12.29 -34.03 -9.20
N TYR A 186 12.64 -33.59 -10.39
CA TYR A 186 12.67 -32.19 -10.78
C TYR A 186 11.27 -31.55 -10.81
N LEU A 187 10.18 -32.32 -10.76
CA LEU A 187 8.81 -31.84 -10.65
C LEU A 187 8.41 -31.49 -9.21
N ILE A 188 9.13 -31.99 -8.19
CA ILE A 188 8.87 -31.64 -6.79
C ILE A 188 8.98 -30.11 -6.56
N PRO A 189 10.10 -29.44 -6.91
CA PRO A 189 10.15 -27.98 -6.80
C PRO A 189 9.07 -27.28 -7.63
N ILE A 190 8.67 -27.82 -8.78
CA ILE A 190 7.59 -27.25 -9.59
C ILE A 190 6.25 -27.29 -8.84
N GLY A 191 5.98 -28.41 -8.13
CA GLY A 191 4.81 -28.51 -7.25
C GLY A 191 4.84 -27.47 -6.14
N ILE A 192 5.97 -27.33 -5.44
CA ILE A 192 6.14 -26.33 -4.37
C ILE A 192 6.00 -24.91 -4.92
N GLY A 193 6.64 -24.62 -6.05
CA GLY A 193 6.54 -23.30 -6.70
C GLY A 193 5.12 -22.98 -7.17
N GLY A 194 4.36 -23.95 -7.67
CA GLY A 194 2.96 -23.76 -8.04
C GLY A 194 2.08 -23.43 -6.85
N LEU A 195 2.35 -24.04 -5.69
CA LEU A 195 1.69 -23.71 -4.42
C LEU A 195 2.10 -22.33 -3.85
N ALA A 196 3.12 -21.68 -4.41
CA ALA A 196 3.44 -20.27 -4.16
C ALA A 196 2.77 -19.34 -5.19
N LYS A 197 2.87 -19.69 -6.50
CA LYS A 197 2.22 -18.92 -7.58
C LYS A 197 2.00 -19.79 -8.81
N PRO A 198 0.79 -19.79 -9.41
CA PRO A 198 0.47 -20.60 -10.59
C PRO A 198 1.37 -20.38 -11.82
N THR A 199 2.06 -19.23 -11.91
CA THR A 199 3.01 -18.94 -13.00
C THR A 199 4.09 -20.00 -13.19
N THR A 200 4.38 -20.79 -12.16
CA THR A 200 5.31 -21.93 -12.18
C THR A 200 4.96 -22.99 -13.24
N VAL A 201 3.70 -23.10 -13.66
CA VAL A 201 3.28 -24.06 -14.69
C VAL A 201 3.95 -23.81 -16.06
N MET A 202 4.47 -22.59 -16.27
CA MET A 202 5.26 -22.26 -17.47
C MET A 202 6.58 -23.05 -17.55
N PHE A 203 6.95 -23.77 -16.49
CA PHE A 203 8.05 -24.72 -16.55
C PHE A 203 7.89 -25.76 -17.67
N ALA A 204 6.68 -26.30 -17.90
CA ALA A 204 6.45 -27.34 -18.88
C ALA A 204 6.74 -26.88 -20.33
N PRO A 205 6.19 -25.76 -20.85
CA PRO A 205 6.56 -25.27 -22.17
C PRO A 205 8.02 -24.79 -22.25
N LEU A 206 8.59 -24.23 -21.19
CA LEU A 206 10.00 -23.88 -21.14
C LEU A 206 10.89 -25.13 -21.24
N LEU A 207 10.55 -26.22 -20.56
CA LEU A 207 11.27 -27.50 -20.66
C LEU A 207 11.15 -28.09 -22.06
N PHE A 208 9.97 -27.97 -22.70
CA PHE A 208 9.78 -28.43 -24.09
C PHE A 208 10.77 -27.77 -25.03
N PHE A 209 10.86 -26.44 -25.02
CA PHE A 209 11.80 -25.72 -25.89
C PHE A 209 13.27 -25.98 -25.51
N TYR A 210 13.56 -26.18 -24.22
CA TYR A 210 14.89 -26.59 -23.81
C TYR A 210 15.29 -27.94 -24.43
N ILE A 211 14.44 -28.96 -24.32
CA ILE A 211 14.74 -30.30 -24.88
C ILE A 211 14.81 -30.22 -26.40
N LEU A 212 13.91 -29.48 -27.04
CA LEU A 212 13.90 -29.30 -28.48
C LEU A 212 15.23 -28.71 -28.99
N LEU A 213 15.59 -27.54 -28.46
CA LEU A 213 16.73 -26.76 -28.97
C LEU A 213 18.07 -27.32 -28.57
N PHE A 214 18.23 -27.88 -27.34
CA PHE A 214 19.53 -28.22 -26.76
C PHE A 214 19.78 -29.71 -26.64
N GLU A 215 18.78 -30.54 -26.32
CA GLU A 215 18.96 -31.99 -26.24
C GLU A 215 18.81 -32.65 -27.62
N GLN A 216 17.72 -32.31 -28.31
CA GLN A 216 17.46 -32.88 -29.65
C GLN A 216 18.10 -32.07 -30.78
N LYS A 217 18.66 -30.91 -30.44
CA LYS A 217 19.36 -30.01 -31.38
C LYS A 217 18.51 -29.62 -32.60
N MET A 218 17.18 -29.58 -32.46
CA MET A 218 16.25 -29.16 -33.49
C MET A 218 16.16 -27.64 -33.52
N SER A 219 15.85 -27.06 -34.70
CA SER A 219 15.41 -25.68 -34.83
C SER A 219 13.90 -25.58 -34.65
N LEU A 220 13.37 -24.37 -34.43
CA LEU A 220 11.94 -24.16 -34.36
C LEU A 220 11.22 -24.45 -35.69
N TYR A 221 11.93 -24.31 -36.82
CA TYR A 221 11.43 -24.70 -38.15
C TYR A 221 11.26 -26.21 -38.30
N ASP A 222 12.09 -27.00 -37.62
CA ASP A 222 12.05 -28.45 -37.75
C ASP A 222 10.76 -29.04 -37.15
N ILE A 223 10.06 -28.32 -36.30
CA ILE A 223 8.73 -28.68 -35.78
C ILE A 223 7.72 -28.94 -36.92
N PHE A 224 7.81 -28.17 -38.00
CA PHE A 224 6.91 -28.24 -39.15
C PHE A 224 7.43 -29.15 -40.27
N ASN A 225 8.61 -29.74 -40.10
CA ASN A 225 9.23 -30.58 -41.12
C ASN A 225 9.07 -32.07 -40.81
N LYS A 226 8.39 -32.81 -41.69
CA LYS A 226 8.13 -34.27 -41.55
C LYS A 226 9.38 -35.07 -41.28
N LYS A 227 10.53 -34.66 -41.79
CA LYS A 227 11.83 -35.33 -41.60
C LYS A 227 12.20 -35.48 -40.12
N TYR A 228 11.77 -34.55 -39.27
CA TYR A 228 12.12 -34.46 -37.84
C TYR A 228 11.02 -34.97 -36.92
N TYR A 229 9.92 -35.54 -37.42
CA TYR A 229 8.81 -35.98 -36.58
C TYR A 229 9.21 -37.02 -35.53
N THR A 230 10.14 -37.95 -35.87
CA THR A 230 10.64 -38.91 -34.89
C THR A 230 11.31 -38.22 -33.71
N GLN A 231 12.17 -37.19 -33.96
CA GLN A 231 12.80 -36.43 -32.89
C GLN A 231 11.77 -35.57 -32.11
N LEU A 232 10.76 -35.00 -32.80
CA LEU A 232 9.70 -34.28 -32.16
C LEU A 232 8.86 -35.14 -31.22
N ILE A 233 8.57 -36.40 -31.62
CA ILE A 233 7.90 -37.38 -30.77
C ILE A 233 8.75 -37.68 -29.52
N VAL A 234 10.08 -37.73 -29.63
CA VAL A 234 10.97 -37.88 -28.47
C VAL A 234 10.89 -36.67 -27.55
N VAL A 235 10.84 -35.43 -28.06
CA VAL A 235 10.65 -34.21 -27.27
C VAL A 235 9.33 -34.30 -26.51
N ILE A 236 8.23 -34.59 -27.22
CA ILE A 236 6.90 -34.71 -26.66
C ILE A 236 6.86 -35.76 -25.54
N LYS A 237 7.36 -36.99 -25.80
CA LYS A 237 7.42 -38.07 -24.82
C LYS A 237 8.18 -37.69 -23.55
N LYS A 238 9.30 -36.93 -23.67
CA LYS A 238 10.07 -36.44 -22.52
C LYS A 238 9.38 -35.36 -21.73
N THR A 239 8.50 -34.56 -22.37
CA THR A 239 7.86 -33.41 -21.73
C THR A 239 6.44 -33.67 -21.25
N ILE A 240 5.74 -34.67 -21.81
CA ILE A 240 4.38 -35.06 -21.37
C ILE A 240 4.23 -35.14 -19.86
N PRO A 241 5.13 -35.81 -19.09
CA PRO A 241 4.96 -35.85 -17.63
C PRO A 241 4.91 -34.46 -16.97
N SER A 242 5.72 -33.51 -17.49
CA SER A 242 5.73 -32.15 -16.98
C SER A 242 4.45 -31.38 -17.36
N PHE A 243 3.93 -31.57 -18.56
CA PHE A 243 2.65 -30.98 -18.99
C PHE A 243 1.48 -31.52 -18.19
N ILE A 244 1.41 -32.84 -17.99
CA ILE A 244 0.35 -33.47 -17.20
C ILE A 244 0.43 -32.97 -15.74
N PHE A 245 1.63 -32.97 -15.16
CA PHE A 245 1.83 -32.50 -13.80
C PHE A 245 1.43 -31.03 -13.63
N CYS A 246 1.89 -30.15 -14.53
CA CYS A 246 1.56 -28.71 -14.47
C CYS A 246 0.07 -28.44 -14.70
N ALA A 247 -0.58 -29.16 -15.60
CA ALA A 247 -2.02 -29.07 -15.83
C ALA A 247 -2.81 -29.52 -14.60
N ALA A 248 -2.46 -30.68 -14.04
CA ALA A 248 -3.10 -31.18 -12.81
C ALA A 248 -2.90 -30.22 -11.63
N LEU A 249 -1.70 -29.68 -11.48
CA LEU A 249 -1.38 -28.69 -10.45
C LEU A 249 -2.22 -27.41 -10.63
N TYR A 250 -2.35 -26.90 -11.85
CA TYR A 250 -3.16 -25.73 -12.14
C TYR A 250 -4.64 -25.94 -11.79
N LEU A 251 -5.22 -27.07 -12.25
CA LEU A 251 -6.60 -27.44 -11.95
C LEU A 251 -6.82 -27.63 -10.45
N PHE A 252 -5.86 -28.21 -9.75
CA PHE A 252 -5.91 -28.36 -8.29
C PHE A 252 -5.96 -27.01 -7.57
N ILE A 253 -5.07 -26.06 -7.97
CA ILE A 253 -5.02 -24.71 -7.39
C ILE A 253 -6.31 -23.95 -7.69
N ASP A 254 -6.78 -24.00 -8.93
CA ASP A 254 -8.02 -23.34 -9.36
C ASP A 254 -9.23 -23.88 -8.58
N HIS A 255 -9.33 -25.18 -8.41
CA HIS A 255 -10.40 -25.82 -7.64
C HIS A 255 -10.45 -25.36 -6.17
N LEU A 256 -9.29 -25.16 -5.55
CA LEU A 256 -9.18 -24.73 -4.14
C LEU A 256 -9.25 -23.21 -3.96
N THR A 257 -9.09 -22.43 -5.03
CA THR A 257 -9.22 -20.96 -4.95
C THR A 257 -10.68 -20.57 -4.73
N PRO A 258 -10.99 -19.76 -3.70
CA PRO A 258 -12.37 -19.38 -3.41
C PRO A 258 -13.03 -18.63 -4.57
N LYS A 259 -14.34 -18.83 -4.74
CA LYS A 259 -15.14 -18.10 -5.75
C LYS A 259 -15.30 -16.61 -5.44
N SER A 260 -14.96 -16.19 -4.23
CA SER A 260 -14.91 -14.79 -3.82
C SER A 260 -13.74 -14.02 -4.41
N TRP A 261 -12.75 -14.75 -4.98
CA TRP A 261 -11.62 -14.11 -5.65
C TRP A 261 -12.07 -13.33 -6.90
N GLU A 262 -11.63 -12.09 -7.01
CA GLU A 262 -11.93 -11.21 -8.14
C GLU A 262 -10.63 -10.77 -8.81
N SER A 263 -10.63 -10.71 -10.14
CA SER A 263 -9.44 -10.27 -10.88
C SER A 263 -9.17 -8.76 -10.75
N GLY A 264 -10.17 -7.98 -10.35
CA GLY A 264 -10.10 -6.53 -10.13
C GLY A 264 -9.90 -5.69 -11.39
N GLY A 265 -9.78 -6.32 -12.55
CA GLY A 265 -9.40 -5.64 -13.78
C GLY A 265 -10.57 -5.10 -14.59
N SER A 266 -10.22 -4.34 -15.65
CA SER A 266 -11.08 -3.87 -16.69
C SER A 266 -11.64 -5.05 -17.56
N SER A 267 -12.37 -4.75 -18.63
CA SER A 267 -12.86 -5.80 -19.52
C SER A 267 -11.69 -6.64 -20.09
N ILE A 268 -11.92 -7.93 -20.28
CA ILE A 268 -10.95 -8.86 -20.89
C ILE A 268 -10.44 -8.32 -22.23
N PHE A 269 -11.34 -7.77 -23.06
CA PHE A 269 -10.98 -7.22 -24.35
C PHE A 269 -9.99 -6.06 -24.26
N THR A 270 -10.28 -5.03 -23.44
CA THR A 270 -9.41 -3.85 -23.29
C THR A 270 -8.08 -4.22 -22.68
N TYR A 271 -8.07 -5.20 -21.77
CA TYR A 271 -6.84 -5.72 -21.19
C TYR A 271 -5.96 -6.41 -22.24
N ILE A 272 -6.51 -7.37 -22.99
CA ILE A 272 -5.76 -8.13 -24.02
C ILE A 272 -5.17 -7.23 -25.08
N ILE A 273 -5.94 -6.27 -25.63
CA ILE A 273 -5.42 -5.37 -26.66
C ILE A 273 -4.35 -4.42 -26.16
N SER A 274 -4.27 -4.20 -24.84
CA SER A 274 -3.22 -3.36 -24.23
C SER A 274 -1.91 -4.10 -24.05
N GLN A 275 -1.94 -5.42 -23.81
CA GLN A 275 -0.76 -6.21 -23.45
C GLN A 275 0.35 -6.21 -24.50
N PRO A 276 0.10 -6.21 -25.81
CA PRO A 276 1.20 -6.15 -26.78
C PRO A 276 2.11 -4.94 -26.59
N PHE A 277 1.58 -3.78 -26.25
CA PHE A 277 2.39 -2.57 -26.00
C PHE A 277 3.03 -2.57 -24.61
N VAL A 278 2.36 -3.15 -23.61
CA VAL A 278 2.95 -3.39 -22.29
C VAL A 278 4.20 -4.28 -22.38
N ILE A 279 4.16 -5.31 -23.24
CA ILE A 279 5.32 -6.19 -23.48
C ILE A 279 6.50 -5.39 -24.07
N VAL A 280 6.25 -4.44 -24.98
CA VAL A 280 7.30 -3.53 -25.48
C VAL A 280 7.90 -2.72 -24.33
N HIS A 281 7.05 -2.20 -23.43
CA HIS A 281 7.52 -1.47 -22.26
C HIS A 281 8.38 -2.37 -21.36
N TYR A 282 7.95 -3.56 -21.02
CA TYR A 282 8.72 -4.50 -20.22
C TYR A 282 10.08 -4.85 -20.86
N PHE A 283 10.11 -5.02 -22.19
CA PHE A 283 11.35 -5.26 -22.90
C PHE A 283 12.29 -4.04 -22.85
N SER A 284 11.76 -2.83 -23.07
CA SER A 284 12.57 -1.60 -23.02
C SER A 284 13.10 -1.29 -21.62
N THR A 285 12.31 -1.57 -20.58
CA THR A 285 12.67 -1.39 -19.16
C THR A 285 13.88 -2.26 -18.76
N PHE A 286 14.10 -3.38 -19.42
CA PHE A 286 15.31 -4.19 -19.21
C PHE A 286 16.60 -3.43 -19.58
N PHE A 287 16.58 -2.62 -20.59
CA PHE A 287 17.75 -1.83 -21.02
C PHE A 287 17.79 -0.46 -20.35
N PHE A 288 16.64 0.11 -20.12
CA PHE A 288 16.46 1.47 -19.61
C PHE A 288 15.50 1.46 -18.42
N PRO A 289 15.95 1.04 -17.23
CA PRO A 289 15.10 0.93 -16.03
C PRO A 289 14.82 2.30 -15.39
N PHE A 290 14.37 3.27 -16.21
CA PHE A 290 13.98 4.59 -15.77
C PHE A 290 12.46 4.69 -15.65
N GLY A 291 11.98 5.55 -14.73
CA GLY A 291 10.55 5.78 -14.56
C GLY A 291 9.79 4.63 -13.91
N LEU A 292 10.48 3.68 -13.27
CA LEU A 292 9.84 2.60 -12.51
C LEU A 292 8.91 3.17 -11.45
N SER A 293 7.65 2.75 -11.48
CA SER A 293 6.60 3.19 -10.55
C SER A 293 5.93 1.99 -9.89
N ALA A 294 5.69 2.07 -8.59
CA ALA A 294 4.99 1.01 -7.88
C ALA A 294 3.50 0.91 -8.29
N ASP A 295 2.97 1.98 -8.88
CA ASP A 295 1.64 2.03 -9.44
C ASP A 295 1.65 2.96 -10.65
N SER A 296 1.24 2.45 -11.81
CA SER A 296 1.31 3.19 -13.07
C SER A 296 0.01 3.92 -13.37
N ASP A 297 0.09 4.99 -14.16
CA ASP A 297 -1.06 5.70 -14.72
C ASP A 297 -1.41 5.23 -16.15
N TRP A 298 -1.01 4.02 -16.49
CA TRP A 298 -1.34 3.43 -17.79
C TRP A 298 -2.80 3.00 -17.83
N GLU A 299 -3.52 3.59 -18.77
CA GLU A 299 -4.91 3.23 -19.04
C GLU A 299 -5.01 2.12 -20.09
N PRO A 300 -6.00 1.20 -19.96
CA PRO A 300 -6.24 0.18 -20.98
C PRO A 300 -6.67 0.80 -22.31
N LEU A 301 -6.16 0.26 -23.40
CA LEU A 301 -6.59 0.66 -24.75
C LEU A 301 -8.07 0.34 -24.95
N GLN A 302 -8.81 1.31 -25.49
CA GLN A 302 -10.25 1.14 -25.73
C GLN A 302 -10.56 0.58 -27.13
N SER A 303 -9.58 0.60 -28.06
CA SER A 303 -9.76 0.15 -29.42
C SER A 303 -8.51 -0.47 -30.01
N ILE A 304 -8.66 -1.49 -30.86
CA ILE A 304 -7.59 -2.11 -31.65
C ILE A 304 -6.97 -1.14 -32.66
N TRP A 305 -7.67 -0.09 -33.04
CA TRP A 305 -7.16 0.91 -33.99
C TRP A 305 -6.18 1.89 -33.40
N ASN A 306 -5.77 1.67 -32.15
CA ASN A 306 -4.72 2.46 -31.51
C ASN A 306 -3.34 2.03 -32.04
N ILE A 307 -2.50 3.00 -32.42
CA ILE A 307 -1.16 2.75 -32.96
C ILE A 307 -0.28 1.90 -32.00
N ARG A 308 -0.48 2.03 -30.69
CA ARG A 308 0.25 1.25 -29.68
C ARG A 308 -0.01 -0.25 -29.80
N PHE A 309 -1.24 -0.65 -30.15
CA PHE A 309 -1.56 -2.06 -30.40
C PHE A 309 -0.74 -2.61 -31.57
N PHE A 310 -0.71 -1.90 -32.70
CA PHE A 310 0.05 -2.33 -33.89
C PHE A 310 1.56 -2.38 -33.64
N ILE A 311 2.12 -1.38 -32.94
CA ILE A 311 3.54 -1.38 -32.54
C ILE A 311 3.84 -2.62 -31.70
N GLY A 312 2.99 -2.92 -30.71
CA GLY A 312 3.16 -4.09 -29.86
C GLY A 312 3.09 -5.42 -30.63
N CYS A 313 2.11 -5.57 -31.50
CA CYS A 313 1.98 -6.76 -32.34
C CYS A 313 3.15 -6.92 -33.31
N ALA A 314 3.60 -5.85 -33.94
CA ALA A 314 4.76 -5.88 -34.83
C ALA A 314 6.04 -6.26 -34.07
N PHE A 315 6.23 -5.74 -32.87
CA PHE A 315 7.35 -6.10 -32.01
C PHE A 315 7.33 -7.59 -31.61
N ILE A 316 6.18 -8.11 -31.18
CA ILE A 316 6.04 -9.54 -30.82
C ILE A 316 6.35 -10.41 -32.04
N PHE A 317 5.77 -10.07 -33.19
CA PHE A 317 6.03 -10.81 -34.44
C PHE A 317 7.53 -10.80 -34.79
N LEU A 318 8.17 -9.64 -34.75
CA LEU A 318 9.59 -9.49 -35.03
C LEU A 318 10.46 -10.34 -34.08
N MET A 319 10.17 -10.30 -32.79
CA MET A 319 10.96 -11.05 -31.79
C MET A 319 10.77 -12.57 -31.94
N ILE A 320 9.53 -13.03 -32.20
CA ILE A 320 9.28 -14.44 -32.51
C ILE A 320 10.00 -14.84 -33.80
N PHE A 321 9.94 -14.01 -34.86
CA PHE A 321 10.66 -14.26 -36.10
C PHE A 321 12.18 -14.37 -35.88
N ILE A 322 12.78 -13.47 -35.11
CA ILE A 322 14.19 -13.52 -34.72
C ILE A 322 14.48 -14.82 -33.96
N SER A 323 13.61 -15.24 -33.04
CA SER A 323 13.75 -16.49 -32.31
C SER A 323 13.77 -17.69 -33.26
N PHE A 324 12.90 -17.73 -34.25
CA PHE A 324 12.90 -18.75 -35.28
C PHE A 324 14.22 -18.75 -36.08
N LEU A 325 14.66 -17.59 -36.57
CA LEU A 325 15.92 -17.46 -37.31
C LEU A 325 17.10 -17.99 -36.51
N PHE A 326 17.24 -17.55 -35.26
CA PHE A 326 18.37 -17.88 -34.39
C PHE A 326 18.34 -19.31 -33.90
N SER A 327 17.21 -20.00 -33.94
CA SER A 327 17.11 -21.40 -33.56
C SER A 327 17.89 -22.34 -34.51
N LYS A 328 18.15 -21.91 -35.75
CA LYS A 328 18.88 -22.71 -36.79
C LYS A 328 20.33 -22.94 -36.40
N ASP A 329 21.03 -21.93 -35.93
CA ASP A 329 22.42 -22.01 -35.51
C ASP A 329 22.54 -22.41 -34.04
N GLN A 330 23.24 -23.51 -33.73
CA GLN A 330 23.47 -23.96 -32.36
C GLN A 330 24.05 -22.86 -31.47
N ARG A 331 24.91 -22.00 -31.99
CA ARG A 331 25.54 -20.91 -31.25
C ARG A 331 24.53 -19.82 -30.86
N LEU A 332 23.50 -19.63 -31.67
CA LEU A 332 22.48 -18.60 -31.47
C LEU A 332 21.26 -19.06 -30.66
N ARG A 333 21.13 -20.40 -30.41
CA ARG A 333 19.99 -20.98 -29.67
C ARG A 333 19.75 -20.41 -28.29
N PRO A 334 20.77 -20.01 -27.49
CA PRO A 334 20.50 -19.34 -26.22
C PRO A 334 19.72 -18.04 -26.37
N ILE A 335 19.96 -17.28 -27.46
CA ILE A 335 19.21 -16.05 -27.76
C ILE A 335 17.76 -16.41 -28.08
N SER A 336 17.54 -17.37 -28.97
CA SER A 336 16.21 -17.88 -29.31
C SER A 336 15.42 -18.34 -28.09
N TYR A 337 16.06 -19.13 -27.22
CA TYR A 337 15.43 -19.65 -26.02
C TYR A 337 15.11 -18.58 -24.99
N GLY A 338 16.00 -17.62 -24.76
CA GLY A 338 15.74 -16.54 -23.82
C GLY A 338 14.61 -15.62 -24.29
N ILE A 339 14.48 -15.39 -25.61
CA ILE A 339 13.32 -14.68 -26.19
C ILE A 339 12.03 -15.48 -25.91
N LEU A 340 12.03 -16.80 -26.17
CA LEU A 340 10.88 -17.65 -25.89
C LEU A 340 10.54 -17.67 -24.40
N TRP A 341 11.56 -17.74 -23.52
CA TRP A 341 11.35 -17.64 -22.08
C TRP A 341 10.63 -16.35 -21.70
N PHE A 342 11.10 -15.21 -22.21
CA PHE A 342 10.50 -13.91 -21.92
C PHE A 342 9.01 -13.88 -22.26
N PHE A 343 8.63 -14.32 -23.46
CA PHE A 343 7.23 -14.34 -23.85
C PHE A 343 6.41 -15.37 -23.07
N LEU A 344 6.90 -16.59 -22.92
CA LEU A 344 6.20 -17.64 -22.18
C LEU A 344 5.97 -17.27 -20.72
N ALA A 345 6.96 -16.65 -20.08
CA ALA A 345 6.85 -16.22 -18.70
C ALA A 345 5.82 -15.08 -18.51
N LEU A 346 5.54 -14.29 -19.56
CA LEU A 346 4.50 -13.24 -19.53
C LEU A 346 3.08 -13.77 -19.79
N VAL A 347 2.92 -14.96 -20.42
CA VAL A 347 1.58 -15.49 -20.74
C VAL A 347 0.62 -15.46 -19.56
N PRO A 348 0.94 -15.88 -18.33
CA PRO A 348 -0.01 -15.90 -17.24
C PRO A 348 -0.52 -14.51 -16.83
N SER A 349 0.32 -13.48 -16.94
CA SER A 349 0.01 -12.11 -16.51
C SER A 349 -0.42 -11.18 -17.65
N SER A 350 -0.21 -11.58 -18.90
CA SER A 350 -0.48 -10.74 -20.08
C SER A 350 -1.40 -11.45 -21.09
N SER A 351 -2.41 -12.18 -20.58
CA SER A 351 -3.35 -12.94 -21.40
C SER A 351 -4.81 -12.64 -21.04
N VAL A 352 -5.61 -13.68 -20.79
CA VAL A 352 -7.07 -13.59 -20.65
C VAL A 352 -7.57 -13.17 -19.26
N ILE A 353 -6.72 -13.17 -18.25
CA ILE A 353 -7.09 -12.75 -16.90
C ILE A 353 -6.77 -11.26 -16.74
N PRO A 354 -7.77 -10.37 -16.69
CA PRO A 354 -7.52 -8.94 -16.53
C PRO A 354 -7.16 -8.64 -15.07
N PHE A 355 -6.01 -8.03 -14.84
CA PHE A 355 -5.63 -7.51 -13.54
C PHE A 355 -6.05 -6.03 -13.39
N ALA A 356 -6.13 -5.55 -12.15
CA ALA A 356 -6.50 -4.17 -11.86
C ALA A 356 -5.57 -3.16 -12.55
N GLU A 357 -4.26 -3.41 -12.47
CA GLU A 357 -3.26 -2.63 -13.19
C GLU A 357 -2.95 -3.27 -14.54
N VAL A 358 -3.00 -2.46 -15.61
CA VAL A 358 -2.62 -2.88 -16.96
C VAL A 358 -1.14 -3.23 -17.02
N LEU A 359 -0.32 -2.46 -16.32
CA LEU A 359 1.12 -2.59 -16.21
C LEU A 359 1.52 -2.59 -14.74
N ASN A 360 2.43 -3.51 -14.37
CA ASN A 360 3.03 -3.55 -13.05
C ASN A 360 4.44 -4.17 -13.12
N ASP A 361 5.43 -3.50 -12.53
CA ASP A 361 6.84 -3.82 -12.72
C ASP A 361 7.26 -5.16 -12.09
N HIS A 362 6.64 -5.63 -11.01
CA HIS A 362 6.99 -6.94 -10.44
C HIS A 362 6.70 -8.14 -11.37
N ARG A 363 5.85 -7.98 -12.39
CA ARG A 363 5.53 -9.05 -13.37
C ARG A 363 6.70 -9.42 -14.26
N ILE A 364 7.74 -8.57 -14.34
CA ILE A 364 8.93 -8.83 -15.18
C ILE A 364 9.98 -9.71 -14.51
N PHE A 365 9.87 -9.99 -13.22
CA PHE A 365 10.86 -10.73 -12.46
C PHE A 365 11.19 -12.09 -13.08
N PHE A 366 10.19 -12.92 -13.37
CA PHE A 366 10.35 -14.22 -14.02
C PHE A 366 10.74 -14.10 -15.51
N PRO A 367 10.13 -13.25 -16.33
CA PRO A 367 10.53 -12.99 -17.70
C PRO A 367 11.98 -12.57 -17.91
N TYR A 368 12.54 -11.80 -16.98
CA TYR A 368 13.90 -11.26 -17.11
C TYR A 368 14.99 -12.34 -17.01
N VAL A 369 14.71 -13.52 -16.46
CA VAL A 369 15.62 -14.66 -16.58
C VAL A 369 15.94 -14.97 -18.03
N GLY A 370 14.94 -14.93 -18.92
CA GLY A 370 15.11 -15.12 -20.35
C GLY A 370 15.89 -14.00 -21.03
N LEU A 371 15.57 -12.75 -20.73
CA LEU A 371 16.26 -11.61 -21.33
C LEU A 371 17.73 -11.55 -20.95
N VAL A 372 18.05 -11.83 -19.67
CA VAL A 372 19.44 -11.91 -19.21
C VAL A 372 20.23 -12.95 -20.01
N ILE A 373 19.65 -14.13 -20.27
CA ILE A 373 20.28 -15.17 -21.09
C ILE A 373 20.51 -14.67 -22.52
N SER A 374 19.48 -14.13 -23.17
CA SER A 374 19.56 -13.65 -24.55
C SER A 374 20.56 -12.53 -24.72
N VAL A 375 20.45 -11.51 -23.88
CA VAL A 375 21.27 -10.26 -24.02
C VAL A 375 22.71 -10.55 -23.68
N CYS A 376 22.99 -11.22 -22.54
CA CYS A 376 24.37 -11.51 -22.15
C CYS A 376 25.06 -12.45 -23.13
N TRP A 377 24.33 -13.43 -23.68
CA TRP A 377 24.89 -14.29 -24.71
C TRP A 377 25.16 -13.55 -26.02
N THR A 378 24.25 -12.65 -26.45
CA THR A 378 24.45 -11.80 -27.63
C THR A 378 25.69 -10.93 -27.48
N ILE A 379 25.82 -10.26 -26.34
CA ILE A 379 27.03 -9.46 -26.01
C ILE A 379 28.26 -10.35 -26.06
N GLY A 380 28.22 -11.51 -25.45
CA GLY A 380 29.34 -12.47 -25.45
C GLY A 380 29.78 -12.88 -26.84
N LEU A 381 28.83 -13.21 -27.74
CA LEU A 381 29.16 -13.55 -29.14
C LEU A 381 29.75 -12.35 -29.90
N LEU A 382 29.22 -11.16 -29.69
CA LEU A 382 29.77 -9.93 -30.29
C LEU A 382 31.18 -9.67 -29.78
N LEU A 383 31.42 -9.75 -28.49
CA LEU A 383 32.75 -9.57 -27.90
C LEU A 383 33.76 -10.59 -28.44
N MET A 384 33.38 -11.86 -28.58
CA MET A 384 34.22 -12.88 -29.16
C MET A 384 34.51 -12.65 -30.65
N LYS A 385 33.52 -12.22 -31.42
CA LYS A 385 33.64 -11.89 -32.85
C LYS A 385 34.60 -10.74 -33.09
N TYR A 386 34.48 -9.66 -32.29
CA TYR A 386 35.21 -8.43 -32.50
C TYR A 386 36.55 -8.38 -31.75
N LYS A 387 36.89 -9.36 -30.91
CA LYS A 387 38.17 -9.45 -30.19
C LYS A 387 39.37 -9.22 -31.11
N LYS A 388 39.35 -9.78 -32.33
CA LYS A 388 40.46 -9.67 -33.31
C LYS A 388 40.78 -8.24 -33.73
N TYR A 389 39.79 -7.30 -33.67
CA TYR A 389 39.99 -5.92 -34.05
C TYR A 389 40.68 -5.09 -32.96
N PHE A 390 40.68 -5.59 -31.72
CA PHE A 390 41.26 -4.92 -30.57
C PHE A 390 42.62 -5.47 -30.17
N ILE A 391 43.11 -6.52 -30.81
CA ILE A 391 44.41 -7.17 -30.50
C ILE A 391 45.58 -6.19 -30.73
N ASN A 392 45.46 -5.24 -31.66
CA ASN A 392 46.50 -4.28 -32.00
C ASN A 392 46.49 -3.00 -31.12
N PHE A 393 45.56 -2.87 -30.18
CA PHE A 393 45.56 -1.76 -29.24
C PHE A 393 46.44 -2.09 -28.03
N SER A 394 47.15 -1.09 -27.50
CA SER A 394 48.03 -1.21 -26.34
C SER A 394 47.32 -1.59 -25.04
N PHE A 395 45.99 -1.54 -25.01
CA PHE A 395 45.15 -1.93 -23.87
C PHE A 395 44.77 -3.41 -23.92
N ASN A 396 44.81 -4.08 -22.74
CA ASN A 396 44.30 -5.43 -22.63
C ASN A 396 42.78 -5.41 -22.82
N TYR A 397 42.34 -6.01 -23.92
CA TYR A 397 40.91 -6.10 -24.29
C TYR A 397 40.01 -6.64 -23.16
N GLU A 398 40.50 -7.62 -22.44
CA GLU A 398 39.74 -8.29 -21.36
C GLU A 398 39.54 -7.35 -20.17
N ILE A 399 40.54 -6.52 -19.85
CA ILE A 399 40.43 -5.49 -18.80
C ILE A 399 39.43 -4.40 -19.22
N MET A 400 39.48 -3.98 -20.47
CA MET A 400 38.54 -2.99 -21.01
C MET A 400 37.11 -3.47 -20.94
N VAL A 401 36.83 -4.70 -21.38
CA VAL A 401 35.50 -5.30 -21.29
C VAL A 401 35.05 -5.43 -19.82
N GLY A 402 35.95 -5.85 -18.94
CA GLY A 402 35.67 -5.93 -17.50
C GLY A 402 35.33 -4.58 -16.88
N PHE A 403 36.04 -3.51 -17.29
CA PHE A 403 35.78 -2.16 -16.82
C PHE A 403 34.39 -1.66 -17.24
N PHE A 404 34.01 -1.81 -18.51
CA PHE A 404 32.67 -1.42 -18.96
C PHE A 404 31.55 -2.26 -18.34
N ALA A 405 31.78 -3.55 -18.16
CA ALA A 405 30.84 -4.43 -17.44
C ALA A 405 30.66 -3.99 -15.99
N MET A 406 31.75 -3.62 -15.30
CA MET A 406 31.72 -3.10 -13.93
C MET A 406 30.98 -1.77 -13.86
N LEU A 407 31.27 -0.84 -14.80
CA LEU A 407 30.60 0.47 -14.84
C LEU A 407 29.08 0.31 -14.99
N LEU A 408 28.65 -0.58 -15.89
CA LEU A 408 27.23 -0.89 -16.08
C LEU A 408 26.61 -1.47 -14.79
N LEU A 409 27.25 -2.45 -14.16
CA LEU A 409 26.76 -3.05 -12.91
C LEU A 409 26.73 -2.04 -11.76
N CYS A 410 27.68 -1.11 -11.68
CA CYS A 410 27.64 -0.02 -10.69
C CYS A 410 26.44 0.92 -10.91
N GLY A 411 26.13 1.25 -12.17
CA GLY A 411 24.94 2.02 -12.50
C GLY A 411 23.63 1.33 -12.08
N TYR A 412 23.51 0.04 -12.36
CA TYR A 412 22.36 -0.77 -11.95
C TYR A 412 22.30 -0.92 -10.43
N ALA A 413 23.43 -1.16 -9.76
CA ALA A 413 23.50 -1.24 -8.30
C ALA A 413 23.07 0.07 -7.63
N PHE A 414 23.51 1.20 -8.16
CA PHE A 414 23.06 2.52 -7.69
C PHE A 414 21.56 2.70 -7.89
N GLY A 415 21.05 2.41 -9.09
CA GLY A 415 19.62 2.48 -9.38
C GLY A 415 18.78 1.61 -8.47
N THR A 416 19.23 0.37 -8.19
CA THR A 416 18.56 -0.55 -7.25
C THR A 416 18.55 -0.01 -5.83
N ARG A 417 19.67 0.54 -5.35
CA ARG A 417 19.75 1.13 -4.01
C ARG A 417 18.83 2.33 -3.86
N GLU A 418 18.76 3.20 -4.87
CA GLU A 418 17.80 4.32 -4.87
C GLU A 418 16.36 3.84 -4.95
N ARG A 419 16.09 2.80 -5.75
CA ARG A 419 14.73 2.23 -5.82
C ARG A 419 14.29 1.59 -4.49
N ASN A 420 15.20 0.96 -3.75
CA ASN A 420 14.89 0.42 -2.42
C ASN A 420 14.45 1.52 -1.43
N LYS A 421 15.00 2.75 -1.53
CA LYS A 421 14.60 3.88 -0.66
C LYS A 421 13.14 4.28 -0.86
N VAL A 422 12.63 4.10 -2.07
CA VAL A 422 11.23 4.41 -2.39
C VAL A 422 10.26 3.58 -1.56
N TRP A 423 10.62 2.33 -1.27
CA TRP A 423 9.81 1.38 -0.51
C TRP A 423 9.95 1.53 1.02
N ASN A 424 10.67 2.55 1.51
CA ASN A 424 10.94 2.70 2.93
C ASN A 424 9.67 3.00 3.77
N SER A 425 8.73 3.77 3.22
CA SER A 425 7.48 4.14 3.89
C SER A 425 6.37 4.40 2.87
N GLU A 426 5.12 4.38 3.34
CA GLU A 426 3.95 4.78 2.53
C GLU A 426 4.15 6.16 1.89
N GLU A 427 4.69 7.13 2.64
CA GLU A 427 4.94 8.46 2.10
C GLU A 427 5.95 8.46 0.95
N SER A 428 7.11 7.80 1.13
CA SER A 428 8.15 7.75 0.10
C SER A 428 7.65 7.04 -1.16
N LEU A 429 6.89 5.95 -0.98
CA LEU A 429 6.31 5.16 -2.05
C LEU A 429 5.30 5.98 -2.88
N TRP A 430 4.30 6.54 -2.21
CA TRP A 430 3.24 7.26 -2.90
C TRP A 430 3.70 8.61 -3.45
N ARG A 431 4.68 9.26 -2.80
CA ARG A 431 5.35 10.43 -3.36
C ARG A 431 6.03 10.11 -4.69
N ASP A 432 6.77 9.01 -4.76
CA ASP A 432 7.42 8.54 -6.00
C ASP A 432 6.37 8.28 -7.10
N VAL A 433 5.25 7.63 -6.76
CA VAL A 433 4.12 7.41 -7.69
C VAL A 433 3.56 8.74 -8.21
N THR A 434 3.32 9.73 -7.34
CA THR A 434 2.76 11.03 -7.80
C THR A 434 3.68 11.78 -8.75
N ILE A 435 4.99 11.54 -8.69
CA ILE A 435 6.00 12.15 -9.59
C ILE A 435 6.06 11.40 -10.92
N LYS A 436 6.09 10.07 -10.89
CA LYS A 436 6.32 9.21 -12.07
C LYS A 436 5.04 8.89 -12.83
N SER A 437 3.93 8.84 -12.12
CA SER A 437 2.59 8.55 -12.62
C SER A 437 1.62 9.68 -12.20
N PRO A 438 1.77 10.90 -12.74
CA PRO A 438 1.06 12.10 -12.26
C PRO A 438 -0.45 12.09 -12.53
N LYS A 439 -0.94 11.17 -13.36
CA LYS A 439 -2.35 10.92 -13.62
C LYS A 439 -2.91 9.75 -12.79
N ASN A 440 -2.14 9.23 -11.85
CA ASN A 440 -2.60 8.17 -10.94
C ASN A 440 -3.36 8.78 -9.76
N ALA A 441 -4.70 8.73 -9.81
CA ALA A 441 -5.55 9.25 -8.74
C ALA A 441 -5.37 8.49 -7.42
N ARG A 442 -5.12 7.16 -7.45
CA ARG A 442 -4.83 6.35 -6.27
C ARG A 442 -3.53 6.79 -5.60
N GLY A 443 -2.50 7.08 -6.39
CA GLY A 443 -1.23 7.60 -5.90
C GLY A 443 -1.38 8.94 -5.19
N LEU A 444 -2.13 9.87 -5.79
CA LEU A 444 -2.44 11.17 -5.17
C LEU A 444 -3.24 10.99 -3.88
N MET A 445 -4.24 10.12 -3.86
CA MET A 445 -5.05 9.83 -2.68
C MET A 445 -4.18 9.31 -1.53
N ASN A 446 -3.37 8.29 -1.77
CA ASN A 446 -2.58 7.66 -0.72
C ASN A 446 -1.44 8.56 -0.24
N TYR A 447 -0.83 9.35 -1.13
CA TYR A 447 0.12 10.38 -0.72
C TYR A 447 -0.56 11.44 0.17
N GLY A 448 -1.74 11.90 -0.23
CA GLY A 448 -2.56 12.81 0.58
C GLY A 448 -2.90 12.24 1.95
N LEU A 449 -3.25 10.94 2.05
CA LEU A 449 -3.47 10.24 3.33
C LEU A 449 -2.22 10.26 4.21
N SER A 450 -1.05 9.99 3.65
CA SER A 450 0.20 10.00 4.41
C SER A 450 0.55 11.42 4.91
N ARG A 451 0.27 12.46 4.12
CA ARG A 451 0.44 13.87 4.53
C ARG A 451 -0.57 14.27 5.61
N MET A 452 -1.82 13.86 5.46
CA MET A 452 -2.88 14.08 6.46
C MET A 452 -2.51 13.42 7.80
N GLY A 453 -1.99 12.19 7.79
CA GLY A 453 -1.52 11.50 8.99
C GLY A 453 -0.36 12.22 9.72
N LYS A 454 0.41 13.05 9.00
CA LYS A 454 1.47 13.91 9.57
C LYS A 454 0.98 15.33 9.94
N GLY A 455 -0.30 15.61 9.79
CA GLY A 455 -0.88 16.93 10.08
C GLY A 455 -0.67 17.98 8.98
N ASP A 456 -0.11 17.60 7.83
CA ASP A 456 0.02 18.49 6.67
C ASP A 456 -1.28 18.46 5.86
N TYR A 457 -2.28 19.11 6.42
CA TYR A 457 -3.62 19.15 5.84
C TYR A 457 -3.69 19.92 4.52
N ALA A 458 -2.82 20.92 4.33
CA ALA A 458 -2.79 21.72 3.11
C ALA A 458 -2.34 20.89 1.88
N GLU A 459 -1.25 20.15 2.01
CA GLU A 459 -0.79 19.28 0.92
C GLU A 459 -1.74 18.09 0.71
N ALA A 460 -2.34 17.55 1.79
CA ALA A 460 -3.36 16.50 1.70
C ALA A 460 -4.58 16.99 0.90
N GLU A 461 -5.09 18.19 1.17
CA GLU A 461 -6.23 18.78 0.46
C GLU A 461 -5.93 18.98 -1.04
N LYS A 462 -4.74 19.49 -1.36
CA LYS A 462 -4.28 19.65 -2.74
C LYS A 462 -4.23 18.31 -3.49
N CYS A 463 -3.71 17.26 -2.85
CA CYS A 463 -3.64 15.93 -3.42
C CYS A 463 -5.04 15.33 -3.66
N PHE A 464 -5.93 15.41 -2.67
CA PHE A 464 -7.30 14.88 -2.79
C PHE A 464 -8.11 15.66 -3.82
N THR A 465 -7.99 16.98 -3.85
CA THR A 465 -8.68 17.82 -4.85
C THR A 465 -8.22 17.45 -6.26
N LYS A 466 -6.92 17.30 -6.49
CA LYS A 466 -6.39 16.84 -7.78
C LYS A 466 -6.87 15.43 -8.13
N ALA A 467 -6.91 14.51 -7.16
CA ALA A 467 -7.42 13.16 -7.38
C ALA A 467 -8.91 13.16 -7.75
N LEU A 468 -9.73 14.02 -7.11
CA LEU A 468 -11.15 14.19 -7.41
C LEU A 468 -11.42 14.72 -8.83
N THR A 469 -10.50 15.49 -9.44
CA THR A 469 -10.64 15.89 -10.85
C THR A 469 -10.54 14.71 -11.80
N MET A 470 -9.88 13.63 -11.40
CA MET A 470 -9.72 12.41 -12.20
C MET A 470 -10.80 11.37 -11.88
N TRP A 471 -11.13 11.21 -10.60
CA TRP A 471 -12.12 10.26 -10.08
C TRP A 471 -13.21 10.96 -9.26
N PRO A 472 -14.07 11.76 -9.90
CA PRO A 472 -15.04 12.61 -9.18
C PRO A 472 -16.10 11.82 -8.40
N TYR A 473 -16.34 10.57 -8.77
CA TYR A 473 -17.36 9.71 -8.14
C TYR A 473 -16.75 8.60 -7.27
N TYR A 474 -15.44 8.67 -6.98
CA TYR A 474 -14.79 7.65 -6.17
C TYR A 474 -15.02 7.91 -4.69
N TYR A 475 -15.91 7.12 -4.08
CA TYR A 475 -16.40 7.33 -2.72
C TYR A 475 -15.30 7.44 -1.66
N SER A 476 -14.19 6.68 -1.80
CA SER A 476 -13.07 6.72 -0.84
C SER A 476 -12.41 8.10 -0.79
N LEU A 477 -12.30 8.81 -1.93
CA LEU A 477 -11.80 10.19 -1.95
C LEU A 477 -12.73 11.15 -1.21
N HIS A 478 -14.04 10.95 -1.34
CA HIS A 478 -15.03 11.74 -0.59
C HIS A 478 -14.95 11.46 0.91
N ILE A 479 -14.74 10.20 1.33
CA ILE A 479 -14.46 9.85 2.73
C ILE A 479 -13.24 10.63 3.22
N ASN A 480 -12.12 10.57 2.49
CA ASN A 480 -10.87 11.20 2.87
C ASN A 480 -10.99 12.73 2.98
N MET A 481 -11.70 13.37 2.03
CA MET A 481 -12.03 14.80 2.11
C MET A 481 -12.92 15.11 3.31
N GLY A 482 -13.91 14.27 3.60
CA GLY A 482 -14.76 14.43 4.78
C GLY A 482 -13.95 14.37 6.09
N VAL A 483 -13.04 13.40 6.21
CA VAL A 483 -12.12 13.28 7.36
C VAL A 483 -11.21 14.49 7.46
N LEU A 484 -10.62 14.94 6.35
CA LEU A 484 -9.77 16.12 6.29
C LEU A 484 -10.51 17.39 6.72
N LYS A 485 -11.70 17.65 6.16
CA LYS A 485 -12.53 18.79 6.50
C LYS A 485 -12.96 18.79 7.97
N ASN A 486 -13.29 17.60 8.50
CA ASN A 486 -13.57 17.44 9.92
C ASN A 486 -12.33 17.79 10.79
N ALA A 487 -11.15 17.31 10.41
CA ALA A 487 -9.90 17.59 11.14
C ALA A 487 -9.51 19.07 11.09
N THR A 488 -9.81 19.77 9.99
CA THR A 488 -9.54 21.22 9.84
C THR A 488 -10.65 22.10 10.42
N GLY A 489 -11.74 21.53 10.98
CA GLY A 489 -12.82 22.25 11.63
C GLY A 489 -13.98 22.64 10.71
N ASP A 490 -13.90 22.39 9.42
CA ASP A 490 -15.00 22.61 8.46
C ASP A 490 -16.03 21.46 8.57
N LYS A 491 -16.91 21.56 9.58
CA LYS A 491 -17.92 20.53 9.86
C LYS A 491 -18.97 20.40 8.76
N VAL A 492 -19.34 21.52 8.14
CA VAL A 492 -20.34 21.56 7.06
C VAL A 492 -19.77 20.93 5.79
N GLY A 493 -18.54 21.30 5.41
CA GLY A 493 -17.84 20.67 4.30
C GLY A 493 -17.63 19.19 4.53
N ALA A 494 -17.25 18.77 5.74
CA ALA A 494 -17.10 17.36 6.10
C ALA A 494 -18.39 16.57 5.88
N GLU A 495 -19.53 17.06 6.38
CA GLU A 495 -20.82 16.39 6.23
C GLU A 495 -21.24 16.28 4.75
N ASN A 496 -21.01 17.31 3.94
CA ASN A 496 -21.31 17.27 2.51
C ASN A 496 -20.48 16.19 1.80
N TYR A 497 -19.20 16.06 2.12
CA TYR A 497 -18.37 15.02 1.55
C TYR A 497 -18.79 13.61 2.01
N PHE A 498 -19.16 13.40 3.27
CA PHE A 498 -19.67 12.11 3.75
C PHE A 498 -21.01 11.74 3.08
N LYS A 499 -21.92 12.71 2.86
CA LYS A 499 -23.15 12.48 2.09
C LYS A 499 -22.85 12.08 0.64
N SER A 500 -21.90 12.75 -0.01
CA SER A 500 -21.45 12.38 -1.36
C SER A 500 -20.84 10.96 -1.37
N ALA A 501 -20.05 10.61 -0.34
CA ALA A 501 -19.49 9.27 -0.21
C ALA A 501 -20.58 8.20 -0.13
N THR A 502 -21.65 8.41 0.65
CA THR A 502 -22.78 7.46 0.73
C THR A 502 -23.59 7.39 -0.57
N GLN A 503 -23.65 8.48 -1.32
CA GLN A 503 -24.32 8.53 -2.62
C GLN A 503 -23.55 7.69 -3.67
N TYR A 504 -22.22 7.84 -3.73
CA TYR A 504 -21.40 7.17 -4.74
C TYR A 504 -21.00 5.75 -4.35
N GLY A 505 -20.86 5.48 -3.05
CA GLY A 505 -20.47 4.16 -2.50
C GLY A 505 -21.56 3.52 -1.64
N GLY A 506 -22.84 3.61 -2.03
CA GLY A 506 -23.96 3.12 -1.24
C GLY A 506 -23.90 1.65 -0.82
N ASN A 507 -23.19 0.81 -1.58
CA ASN A 507 -22.93 -0.60 -1.26
C ASN A 507 -21.60 -0.83 -0.53
N ALA A 508 -20.81 0.21 -0.29
CA ALA A 508 -19.55 0.10 0.44
C ALA A 508 -19.78 0.42 1.93
N PRO A 509 -19.53 -0.53 2.84
CA PRO A 509 -19.79 -0.35 4.27
C PRO A 509 -19.03 0.83 4.88
N ASP A 510 -17.83 1.13 4.36
CA ASP A 510 -16.99 2.20 4.87
C ASP A 510 -17.65 3.58 4.74
N THR A 511 -18.43 3.83 3.68
CA THR A 511 -19.12 5.13 3.49
C THR A 511 -20.08 5.42 4.63
N TRP A 512 -20.82 4.40 5.03
CA TRP A 512 -21.79 4.46 6.13
C TRP A 512 -21.12 4.51 7.49
N PHE A 513 -20.02 3.76 7.65
CA PHE A 513 -19.22 3.79 8.87
C PHE A 513 -18.62 5.17 9.15
N PHE A 514 -17.92 5.75 8.18
CA PHE A 514 -17.26 7.05 8.37
C PHE A 514 -18.25 8.18 8.57
N TYR A 515 -19.39 8.14 7.87
CA TYR A 515 -20.45 9.12 8.09
C TYR A 515 -21.10 8.96 9.47
N GLY A 516 -21.42 7.74 9.87
CA GLY A 516 -21.95 7.46 11.21
C GLY A 516 -20.98 7.87 12.32
N ASN A 517 -19.68 7.58 12.16
CA ASN A 517 -18.64 7.99 13.09
C ASN A 517 -18.52 9.53 13.19
N PHE A 518 -18.57 10.23 12.06
CA PHE A 518 -18.62 11.70 12.05
C PHE A 518 -19.82 12.22 12.85
N LEU A 519 -21.03 11.71 12.61
CA LEU A 519 -22.24 12.12 13.34
C LEU A 519 -22.13 11.82 14.83
N CYS A 520 -21.57 10.66 15.22
CA CYS A 520 -21.28 10.35 16.63
C CYS A 520 -20.31 11.35 17.25
N SER A 521 -19.26 11.77 16.51
CA SER A 521 -18.30 12.77 16.98
C SER A 521 -18.94 14.16 17.21
N GLN A 522 -20.06 14.43 16.54
CA GLN A 522 -20.86 15.64 16.73
C GLN A 522 -22.01 15.42 17.75
N LEU A 523 -22.05 14.29 18.47
CA LEU A 523 -23.10 13.89 19.42
C LEU A 523 -24.51 13.77 18.79
N ARG A 524 -24.59 13.62 17.46
CA ARG A 524 -25.82 13.47 16.67
C ARG A 524 -26.18 11.98 16.56
N TYR A 525 -26.35 11.31 17.69
CA TYR A 525 -26.51 9.86 17.76
C TYR A 525 -27.76 9.34 17.02
N ALA A 526 -28.88 10.07 17.11
CA ALA A 526 -30.12 9.70 16.41
C ALA A 526 -29.96 9.62 14.89
N GLU A 527 -29.10 10.47 14.32
CA GLU A 527 -28.78 10.48 12.89
C GLU A 527 -27.67 9.47 12.54
N ALA A 528 -26.78 9.16 13.49
CA ALA A 528 -25.71 8.20 13.30
C ALA A 528 -26.23 6.75 13.25
N ILE A 529 -27.25 6.43 14.04
CA ILE A 529 -27.80 5.07 14.16
C ILE A 529 -28.18 4.48 12.80
N PRO A 530 -29.00 5.09 11.94
CA PRO A 530 -29.36 4.52 10.64
C PRO A 530 -28.13 4.31 9.73
N MET A 531 -27.11 5.16 9.81
CA MET A 531 -25.86 5.00 9.05
C MET A 531 -25.09 3.76 9.50
N LEU A 532 -24.92 3.62 10.82
CA LEU A 532 -24.18 2.48 11.39
C LEU A 532 -24.93 1.15 11.22
N VAL A 533 -26.27 1.17 11.30
CA VAL A 533 -27.11 0.00 10.97
C VAL A 533 -26.90 -0.39 9.52
N LYS A 534 -26.92 0.57 8.58
CA LYS A 534 -26.66 0.30 7.16
C LYS A 534 -25.26 -0.28 6.93
N CYS A 535 -24.25 0.21 7.64
CA CYS A 535 -22.92 -0.38 7.63
C CYS A 535 -22.94 -1.85 8.04
N LEU A 536 -23.65 -2.20 9.13
CA LEU A 536 -23.75 -3.57 9.62
C LEU A 536 -24.59 -4.50 8.74
N GLU A 537 -25.59 -3.97 8.02
CA GLU A 537 -26.30 -4.73 6.98
C GLU A 537 -25.35 -5.19 5.86
N LEU A 538 -24.43 -4.31 5.46
CA LEU A 538 -23.45 -4.57 4.40
C LEU A 538 -22.23 -5.37 4.90
N SER A 539 -21.83 -5.16 6.14
CA SER A 539 -20.69 -5.81 6.79
C SER A 539 -21.01 -6.18 8.24
N PRO A 540 -21.68 -7.30 8.49
CA PRO A 540 -22.12 -7.71 9.84
C PRO A 540 -20.98 -7.90 10.85
N ALA A 541 -19.76 -8.18 10.37
CA ALA A 541 -18.57 -8.38 11.21
C ALA A 541 -17.80 -7.10 11.54
N SER A 542 -18.24 -5.92 11.08
CA SER A 542 -17.55 -4.64 11.33
C SER A 542 -17.54 -4.29 12.82
N ILE A 543 -16.42 -4.52 13.48
CA ILE A 543 -16.26 -4.27 14.93
C ILE A 543 -16.38 -2.79 15.25
N GLY A 544 -15.78 -1.92 14.43
CA GLY A 544 -15.86 -0.48 14.60
C GLY A 544 -17.30 0.05 14.54
N ALA A 545 -18.09 -0.42 13.57
CA ALA A 545 -19.49 -0.04 13.46
C ALA A 545 -20.32 -0.55 14.64
N ARG A 546 -20.07 -1.78 15.12
CA ARG A 546 -20.73 -2.33 16.32
C ARG A 546 -20.43 -1.50 17.56
N SER A 547 -19.15 -1.16 17.79
CA SER A 547 -18.74 -0.32 18.91
C SER A 547 -19.42 1.06 18.88
N MET A 548 -19.40 1.74 17.72
CA MET A 548 -20.05 3.05 17.57
C MET A 548 -21.56 2.95 17.74
N LEU A 549 -22.21 1.91 17.23
CA LEU A 549 -23.63 1.73 17.34
C LEU A 549 -24.06 1.36 18.78
N MET A 550 -23.28 0.54 19.49
CA MET A 550 -23.51 0.30 20.92
C MET A 550 -23.42 1.59 21.73
N LYS A 551 -22.41 2.44 21.43
CA LYS A 551 -22.30 3.77 22.03
C LYS A 551 -23.54 4.62 21.74
N ALA A 552 -23.95 4.68 20.47
CA ALA A 552 -25.13 5.47 20.08
C ALA A 552 -26.42 5.00 20.77
N TYR A 553 -26.66 3.69 20.88
CA TYR A 553 -27.80 3.15 21.60
C TYR A 553 -27.72 3.42 23.12
N ASN A 554 -26.53 3.32 23.72
CA ASN A 554 -26.30 3.67 25.10
C ASN A 554 -26.67 5.12 25.39
N ASP A 555 -26.15 6.05 24.56
CA ASP A 555 -26.31 7.49 24.75
C ASP A 555 -27.73 8.00 24.41
N THR A 556 -28.48 7.23 23.59
CA THR A 556 -29.90 7.47 23.30
C THR A 556 -30.86 6.74 24.24
N GLY A 557 -30.35 5.82 25.09
CA GLY A 557 -31.18 5.04 26.00
C GLY A 557 -31.99 3.91 25.34
N ASP A 558 -31.62 3.47 24.12
CA ASP A 558 -32.28 2.32 23.46
C ASP A 558 -31.70 1.02 23.99
N TRP A 559 -32.06 0.71 25.24
CA TRP A 559 -31.52 -0.43 25.99
C TRP A 559 -31.84 -1.79 25.35
N THR A 560 -32.96 -1.91 24.64
CA THR A 560 -33.34 -3.15 23.97
C THR A 560 -32.38 -3.46 22.81
N LYS A 561 -32.18 -2.50 21.90
CA LYS A 561 -31.24 -2.67 20.77
C LYS A 561 -29.80 -2.76 21.23
N LEU A 562 -29.41 -2.04 22.29
CA LEU A 562 -28.10 -2.17 22.92
C LEU A 562 -27.85 -3.60 23.39
N ASN A 563 -28.84 -4.22 24.09
CA ASN A 563 -28.72 -5.60 24.56
C ASN A 563 -28.53 -6.59 23.41
N GLU A 564 -29.39 -6.51 22.39
CA GLU A 564 -29.33 -7.37 21.20
C GLU A 564 -27.98 -7.25 20.47
N LEU A 565 -27.49 -6.02 20.25
CA LEU A 565 -26.25 -5.79 19.57
C LEU A 565 -25.04 -6.25 20.40
N ALA A 566 -25.03 -6.03 21.70
CA ALA A 566 -23.98 -6.51 22.60
C ALA A 566 -23.90 -8.04 22.61
N LEU A 567 -25.05 -8.73 22.72
CA LEU A 567 -25.10 -10.19 22.66
C LEU A 567 -24.61 -10.73 21.32
N SER A 568 -25.03 -10.14 20.20
CA SER A 568 -24.57 -10.56 18.86
C SER A 568 -23.09 -10.28 18.65
N THR A 569 -22.55 -9.25 19.29
CA THR A 569 -21.11 -8.94 19.23
C THR A 569 -20.30 -9.98 20.01
N LEU A 570 -20.78 -10.44 21.16
CA LEU A 570 -20.15 -11.50 21.95
C LEU A 570 -20.20 -12.88 21.27
N GLN A 571 -21.16 -13.11 20.36
CA GLN A 571 -21.18 -14.31 19.52
C GLN A 571 -20.04 -14.30 18.48
N ILE A 572 -19.68 -13.12 17.95
CA ILE A 572 -18.60 -12.94 16.97
C ILE A 572 -17.24 -12.92 17.67
N ILE A 573 -17.14 -12.19 18.78
CA ILE A 573 -15.91 -12.05 19.58
C ILE A 573 -16.24 -12.41 21.04
N PRO A 574 -16.07 -13.65 21.44
CA PRO A 574 -16.22 -14.06 22.84
C PRO A 574 -15.25 -13.26 23.73
N ASN A 575 -15.73 -12.80 24.86
CA ASN A 575 -14.98 -12.00 25.84
C ASN A 575 -14.60 -10.57 25.37
N ASN A 576 -15.31 -9.98 24.40
CA ASN A 576 -15.11 -8.58 24.06
C ASN A 576 -15.46 -7.69 25.27
N PRO A 577 -14.50 -6.96 25.88
CA PRO A 577 -14.74 -6.22 27.13
C PRO A 577 -15.77 -5.09 26.96
N GLU A 578 -15.77 -4.43 25.82
CA GLU A 578 -16.68 -3.33 25.53
C GLU A 578 -18.12 -3.83 25.40
N ALA A 579 -18.32 -4.92 24.65
CA ALA A 579 -19.65 -5.53 24.50
C ALA A 579 -20.19 -6.06 25.82
N MET A 580 -19.34 -6.63 26.69
CA MET A 580 -19.75 -7.05 28.03
C MET A 580 -20.23 -5.87 28.87
N GLN A 581 -19.50 -4.73 28.84
CA GLN A 581 -19.89 -3.52 29.58
C GLN A 581 -21.22 -2.95 29.09
N TYR A 582 -21.43 -2.89 27.75
CA TYR A 582 -22.69 -2.43 27.18
C TYR A 582 -23.84 -3.39 27.45
N LEU A 583 -23.57 -4.70 27.48
CA LEU A 583 -24.59 -5.71 27.92
C LEU A 583 -25.02 -5.49 29.36
N GLU A 584 -24.10 -5.19 30.24
CA GLU A 584 -24.39 -4.89 31.63
C GLU A 584 -25.15 -3.56 31.78
N ALA A 585 -24.72 -2.52 31.05
CA ALA A 585 -25.41 -1.22 30.97
C ALA A 585 -26.88 -1.41 30.54
N SER A 586 -27.14 -2.20 29.49
CA SER A 586 -28.47 -2.46 28.98
C SER A 586 -29.37 -3.18 29.97
N LYS A 587 -28.82 -4.13 30.76
CA LYS A 587 -29.55 -4.86 31.81
C LYS A 587 -29.94 -3.95 32.96
N ASN A 588 -29.03 -3.05 33.36
CA ASN A 588 -29.23 -2.12 34.46
C ASN A 588 -30.00 -0.87 34.06
N LYS A 589 -30.19 -0.64 32.74
CA LYS A 589 -30.78 0.59 32.17
C LYS A 589 -30.06 1.88 32.66
N LYS A 590 -28.76 1.77 32.87
CA LYS A 590 -27.87 2.87 33.25
C LYS A 590 -26.81 3.02 32.19
N ASP A 591 -26.44 4.25 31.90
CA ASP A 591 -25.35 4.47 30.97
C ASP A 591 -23.99 4.01 31.54
N LYS A 592 -23.05 3.78 30.65
CA LYS A 592 -21.73 3.25 31.00
C LYS A 592 -20.95 4.20 31.94
N ILE A 593 -21.19 5.52 31.82
CA ILE A 593 -20.54 6.53 32.66
C ILE A 593 -21.08 6.42 34.12
N GLU A 594 -22.43 6.38 34.27
CA GLU A 594 -23.06 6.25 35.58
C GLU A 594 -22.61 4.98 36.32
N MET A 595 -22.51 3.86 35.58
CA MET A 595 -22.01 2.60 36.18
C MET A 595 -20.56 2.71 36.63
N THR A 596 -19.70 3.33 35.79
CA THR A 596 -18.28 3.52 36.14
C THR A 596 -18.12 4.51 37.32
N GLU A 597 -18.96 5.54 37.41
CA GLU A 597 -18.98 6.45 38.57
C GLU A 597 -19.30 5.71 39.87
N GLU A 598 -20.31 4.83 39.84
CA GLU A 598 -20.69 4.02 41.01
C GLU A 598 -19.57 3.04 41.39
N GLU A 599 -18.91 2.45 40.38
CA GLU A 599 -17.80 1.52 40.61
C GLU A 599 -16.57 2.23 41.20
N VAL A 600 -16.23 3.41 40.68
CA VAL A 600 -15.14 4.26 41.20
C VAL A 600 -15.42 4.70 42.63
N LYS A 601 -16.66 5.08 42.96
CA LYS A 601 -17.06 5.43 44.33
C LYS A 601 -16.91 4.26 45.30
N LYS A 602 -17.19 3.03 44.87
CA LYS A 602 -17.08 1.82 45.69
C LYS A 602 -15.64 1.36 45.92
N ASN A 603 -14.82 1.46 44.84
CA ASN A 603 -13.45 1.00 44.86
C ASN A 603 -12.53 1.95 44.04
N PRO A 604 -12.06 3.05 44.62
CA PRO A 604 -11.28 4.06 43.94
C PRO A 604 -9.86 3.55 43.66
N THR A 605 -9.50 3.48 42.37
CA THR A 605 -8.14 3.21 41.90
C THR A 605 -7.74 4.22 40.82
N ALA A 606 -6.44 4.45 40.64
CA ALA A 606 -5.92 5.36 39.63
C ALA A 606 -6.38 4.97 38.21
N GLU A 607 -6.38 3.68 37.91
CA GLU A 607 -6.80 3.12 36.63
C GLU A 607 -8.30 3.35 36.36
N LYS A 608 -9.15 3.13 37.38
CA LYS A 608 -10.58 3.36 37.25
C LYS A 608 -10.92 4.84 37.07
N TYR A 609 -10.27 5.73 37.83
CA TYR A 609 -10.40 7.17 37.60
C TYR A 609 -9.90 7.61 36.22
N PHE A 610 -8.80 7.03 35.72
CA PHE A 610 -8.34 7.30 34.35
C PHE A 610 -9.36 6.82 33.31
N ASN A 611 -9.91 5.61 33.48
CA ASN A 611 -10.95 5.10 32.57
C ASN A 611 -12.19 5.99 32.58
N LEU A 612 -12.63 6.44 33.74
CA LEU A 612 -13.74 7.40 33.88
C LEU A 612 -13.42 8.74 33.22
N SER A 613 -12.18 9.25 33.38
CA SER A 613 -11.70 10.45 32.73
C SER A 613 -11.75 10.31 31.19
N LEU A 614 -11.34 9.16 30.66
CA LEU A 614 -11.39 8.89 29.23
C LEU A 614 -12.84 8.84 28.71
N MET A 615 -13.76 8.23 29.47
CA MET A 615 -15.18 8.19 29.13
C MET A 615 -15.81 9.59 29.11
N TYR A 616 -15.51 10.42 30.08
CA TYR A 616 -15.96 11.82 30.09
C TYR A 616 -15.39 12.61 28.92
N TYR A 617 -14.14 12.38 28.57
CA TYR A 617 -13.51 12.99 27.39
C TYR A 617 -14.27 12.62 26.10
N GLN A 618 -14.55 11.33 25.91
CA GLN A 618 -15.30 10.81 24.76
C GLN A 618 -16.75 11.28 24.70
N ALA A 619 -17.34 11.60 25.86
CA ALA A 619 -18.68 12.17 25.98
C ALA A 619 -18.72 13.69 25.85
N GLY A 620 -17.57 14.36 25.61
CA GLY A 620 -17.48 15.82 25.53
C GLY A 620 -17.59 16.53 26.88
N LYS A 621 -17.59 15.78 27.99
CA LYS A 621 -17.69 16.30 29.37
C LYS A 621 -16.30 16.63 29.90
N TYR A 622 -15.65 17.65 29.32
CA TYR A 622 -14.21 17.90 29.53
C TYR A 622 -13.86 18.33 30.96
N GLU A 623 -14.74 19.04 31.65
CA GLU A 623 -14.51 19.44 33.04
C GLU A 623 -14.49 18.22 33.98
N GLN A 624 -15.47 17.30 33.81
CA GLN A 624 -15.50 16.04 34.55
C GLN A 624 -14.31 15.14 34.20
N CYS A 625 -13.89 15.16 32.91
CA CYS A 625 -12.67 14.47 32.47
C CYS A 625 -11.44 14.93 33.27
N VAL A 626 -11.24 16.23 33.39
CA VAL A 626 -10.12 16.81 34.14
C VAL A 626 -10.21 16.43 35.61
N ASN A 627 -11.39 16.55 36.22
CA ASN A 627 -11.60 16.22 37.64
C ASN A 627 -11.26 14.74 37.93
N ALA A 628 -11.75 13.83 37.10
CA ALA A 628 -11.41 12.42 37.20
C ALA A 628 -9.92 12.16 36.95
N GLY A 629 -9.31 12.87 36.00
CA GLY A 629 -7.87 12.81 35.75
C GLY A 629 -7.04 13.25 36.97
N ILE A 630 -7.46 14.33 37.65
CA ILE A 630 -6.83 14.81 38.88
C ILE A 630 -6.88 13.73 39.97
N GLU A 631 -8.01 13.09 40.17
CA GLU A 631 -8.12 11.99 41.16
C GLU A 631 -7.22 10.81 40.76
N ALA A 632 -7.11 10.48 39.48
CA ALA A 632 -6.19 9.44 39.00
C ALA A 632 -4.74 9.73 39.32
N VAL A 633 -4.28 10.96 39.08
CA VAL A 633 -2.87 11.34 39.34
C VAL A 633 -2.58 11.60 40.82
N LYS A 634 -3.57 11.89 41.66
CA LYS A 634 -3.42 11.90 43.12
C LYS A 634 -3.08 10.49 43.63
N LEU A 635 -3.71 9.46 43.10
CA LEU A 635 -3.47 8.07 43.47
C LEU A 635 -2.20 7.51 42.84
N LYS A 636 -1.85 7.97 41.62
CA LYS A 636 -0.67 7.55 40.88
C LYS A 636 -0.02 8.78 40.23
N PRO A 637 0.95 9.44 40.91
CA PRO A 637 1.56 10.69 40.39
C PRO A 637 2.37 10.57 39.11
N ASP A 638 2.77 9.36 38.72
CA ASP A 638 3.52 9.05 37.51
C ASP A 638 2.62 8.51 36.35
N TYR A 639 1.34 8.84 36.36
CA TYR A 639 0.39 8.35 35.36
C TYR A 639 0.36 9.24 34.12
N ALA A 640 1.31 9.00 33.19
CA ALA A 640 1.47 9.79 31.96
C ALA A 640 0.19 9.88 31.11
N ASP A 641 -0.54 8.77 30.94
CA ASP A 641 -1.76 8.73 30.16
C ASP A 641 -2.86 9.64 30.72
N ALA A 642 -3.00 9.71 32.05
CA ALA A 642 -3.96 10.61 32.71
C ALA A 642 -3.59 12.08 32.49
N TYR A 643 -2.32 12.45 32.61
CA TYR A 643 -1.86 13.80 32.30
C TYR A 643 -2.10 14.17 30.84
N ASN A 644 -1.82 13.27 29.90
CA ASN A 644 -2.09 13.50 28.48
C ASN A 644 -3.59 13.71 28.21
N ASN A 645 -4.46 12.90 28.83
CA ASN A 645 -5.91 13.05 28.69
C ASN A 645 -6.42 14.38 29.25
N MET A 646 -5.94 14.78 30.43
CA MET A 646 -6.19 16.10 31.00
C MET A 646 -5.70 17.22 30.09
N GLY A 647 -4.51 17.09 29.50
CA GLY A 647 -3.94 18.05 28.58
C GLY A 647 -4.81 18.29 27.35
N SER A 648 -5.30 17.20 26.74
CA SER A 648 -6.25 17.26 25.62
C SER A 648 -7.56 17.93 26.05
N ALA A 649 -8.11 17.57 27.21
CA ALA A 649 -9.36 18.15 27.71
C ALA A 649 -9.21 19.66 27.99
N TYR A 650 -8.12 20.10 28.62
CA TYR A 650 -7.83 21.52 28.82
C TYR A 650 -7.71 22.27 27.50
N THR A 651 -7.08 21.69 26.50
CA THR A 651 -6.92 22.27 25.16
C THR A 651 -8.29 22.49 24.49
N LEU A 652 -9.21 21.52 24.61
CA LEU A 652 -10.56 21.62 24.10
C LEU A 652 -11.43 22.63 24.89
N MET A 653 -11.15 22.80 26.18
CA MET A 653 -11.73 23.87 27.02
C MET A 653 -11.05 25.22 26.81
N LYS A 654 -10.13 25.36 25.87
CA LYS A 654 -9.36 26.57 25.56
C LYS A 654 -8.46 27.07 26.68
N GLN A 655 -8.18 26.24 27.68
CA GLN A 655 -7.25 26.50 28.78
C GLN A 655 -5.84 26.03 28.35
N TYR A 656 -5.30 26.69 27.30
CA TYR A 656 -4.11 26.22 26.61
C TYR A 656 -2.89 26.06 27.50
N ASP A 657 -2.62 27.00 28.41
CA ASP A 657 -1.46 26.92 29.29
C ASP A 657 -1.53 25.72 30.25
N LYS A 658 -2.73 25.40 30.75
CA LYS A 658 -2.95 24.18 31.55
C LYS A 658 -2.80 22.92 30.69
N GLY A 659 -3.28 22.97 29.45
CA GLY A 659 -3.12 21.89 28.49
C GLY A 659 -1.66 21.62 28.19
N ILE A 660 -0.87 22.66 27.92
CA ILE A 660 0.59 22.61 27.70
C ILE A 660 1.29 22.01 28.91
N ALA A 661 0.99 22.50 30.13
CA ALA A 661 1.61 22.00 31.34
C ALA A 661 1.30 20.51 31.61
N ALA A 662 0.06 20.09 31.38
CA ALA A 662 -0.34 18.70 31.55
C ALA A 662 0.32 17.78 30.49
N CYS A 663 0.32 18.15 29.21
CA CYS A 663 0.99 17.38 28.16
C CYS A 663 2.51 17.31 28.39
N GLN A 664 3.14 18.42 28.83
CA GLN A 664 4.56 18.42 29.18
C GLN A 664 4.85 17.44 30.33
N LYS A 665 4.02 17.43 31.36
CA LYS A 665 4.14 16.50 32.49
C LYS A 665 4.03 15.03 32.03
N ALA A 666 3.13 14.73 31.09
CA ALA A 666 3.03 13.39 30.50
C ALA A 666 4.33 12.99 29.77
N ILE A 667 4.97 13.92 29.05
CA ILE A 667 6.23 13.69 28.34
C ILE A 667 7.40 13.55 29.34
N ASP A 668 7.42 14.34 30.42
CA ASP A 668 8.45 14.23 31.46
C ASP A 668 8.45 12.84 32.13
N ILE A 669 7.24 12.26 32.28
CA ILE A 669 7.07 10.90 32.83
C ILE A 669 7.42 9.84 31.78
N LYS A 670 7.00 10.05 30.51
CA LYS A 670 7.20 9.11 29.41
C LYS A 670 7.74 9.85 28.17
N PRO A 671 9.08 9.95 28.01
CA PRO A 671 9.70 10.77 26.96
C PRO A 671 9.42 10.34 25.51
N ASP A 672 9.04 9.10 25.28
CA ASP A 672 8.66 8.54 23.99
C ASP A 672 7.16 8.61 23.68
N PHE A 673 6.36 9.28 24.54
CA PHE A 673 4.92 9.35 24.39
C PHE A 673 4.50 10.29 23.23
N GLN A 674 4.45 9.72 22.02
CA GLN A 674 4.20 10.50 20.80
C GLN A 674 2.85 11.25 20.82
N LEU A 675 1.79 10.63 21.36
CA LEU A 675 0.48 11.27 21.45
C LEU A 675 0.52 12.54 22.33
N ALA A 676 1.23 12.50 23.47
CA ALA A 676 1.39 13.67 24.33
C ALA A 676 2.19 14.78 23.63
N LYS A 677 3.23 14.42 22.84
CA LYS A 677 3.97 15.39 22.02
C LYS A 677 3.08 16.07 20.99
N ASN A 678 2.21 15.31 20.33
CA ASN A 678 1.27 15.82 19.33
C ASN A 678 0.25 16.76 20.00
N ASN A 679 -0.30 16.37 21.16
CA ASN A 679 -1.25 17.18 21.92
C ASN A 679 -0.61 18.46 22.47
N LEU A 680 0.65 18.38 22.90
CA LEU A 680 1.45 19.55 23.31
C LEU A 680 1.61 20.54 22.15
N ALA A 681 1.99 20.04 20.98
CA ALA A 681 2.16 20.86 19.78
C ALA A 681 0.83 21.52 19.36
N ASP A 682 -0.29 20.78 19.42
CA ASP A 682 -1.62 21.31 19.13
C ASP A 682 -2.02 22.45 20.11
N ALA A 683 -1.80 22.24 21.41
CA ALA A 683 -2.08 23.24 22.44
C ALA A 683 -1.25 24.53 22.26
N ILE A 684 0.05 24.39 21.97
CA ILE A 684 0.94 25.52 21.67
C ILE A 684 0.49 26.25 20.42
N ASN A 685 0.22 25.52 19.33
CA ASN A 685 -0.20 26.11 18.06
C ASN A 685 -1.51 26.89 18.20
N LYS A 686 -2.47 26.36 18.94
CA LYS A 686 -3.75 27.03 19.19
C LYS A 686 -3.60 28.28 20.04
N ARG A 687 -2.76 28.25 21.09
CA ARG A 687 -2.42 29.41 21.91
C ARG A 687 -1.70 30.48 21.09
N ASP A 688 -0.67 30.10 20.36
CA ASP A 688 0.22 31.03 19.68
C ASP A 688 -0.43 31.63 18.42
N LYS A 689 -1.44 30.95 17.84
CA LYS A 689 -2.20 31.47 16.68
C LYS A 689 -2.87 32.80 17.02
N ILE A 690 -3.52 32.91 18.18
CA ILE A 690 -4.18 34.16 18.61
C ILE A 690 -3.10 35.21 18.80
N SER A 691 -2.06 34.92 19.59
CA SER A 691 -0.99 35.87 19.89
C SER A 691 -0.26 36.36 18.62
N LYS A 692 -0.05 35.51 17.64
CA LYS A 692 0.55 35.93 16.36
C LYS A 692 -0.34 36.87 15.57
N VAL A 693 -1.64 36.58 15.51
CA VAL A 693 -2.59 37.43 14.76
C VAL A 693 -2.85 38.74 15.50
N GLU A 694 -2.93 38.73 16.84
CA GLU A 694 -3.00 39.94 17.65
C GLU A 694 -1.78 40.83 17.43
N LYS A 695 -0.59 40.22 17.46
CA LYS A 695 0.67 40.94 17.20
C LYS A 695 0.69 41.52 15.79
N ALA A 696 0.31 40.76 14.77
CA ALA A 696 0.25 41.25 13.40
C ALA A 696 -0.73 42.40 13.22
N ALA A 697 -1.90 42.35 13.87
CA ALA A 697 -2.88 43.42 13.84
C ALA A 697 -2.40 44.68 14.58
N ASN A 698 -1.61 44.53 15.67
CA ASN A 698 -1.01 45.65 16.39
C ASN A 698 0.19 46.26 15.67
N ASP A 699 1.06 45.42 15.04
CA ASP A 699 2.25 45.87 14.34
C ASP A 699 1.93 46.56 12.99
N SER A 700 0.83 46.18 12.34
CA SER A 700 0.37 46.69 11.05
C SER A 700 -1.17 46.84 11.03
N PRO A 701 -1.71 47.85 11.74
CA PRO A 701 -3.15 48.02 11.85
C PRO A 701 -3.78 48.37 10.51
N SER A 702 -4.78 47.57 10.10
CA SER A 702 -5.52 47.76 8.86
C SER A 702 -6.91 47.10 8.98
N ALA A 703 -7.83 47.46 8.08
CA ALA A 703 -9.13 46.79 8.02
C ALA A 703 -8.96 45.27 7.81
N GLY A 704 -8.00 44.85 6.97
CA GLY A 704 -7.72 43.44 6.70
C GLY A 704 -7.18 42.70 7.92
N SER A 705 -6.16 43.24 8.61
CA SER A 705 -5.57 42.61 9.80
C SER A 705 -6.55 42.49 10.97
N GLU A 706 -7.44 43.47 11.15
CA GLU A 706 -8.51 43.41 12.17
C GLU A 706 -9.60 42.39 11.80
N ILE A 707 -9.87 42.17 10.50
CA ILE A 707 -10.80 41.12 10.06
C ILE A 707 -10.20 39.73 10.26
N ASP A 708 -8.91 39.55 9.99
CA ASP A 708 -8.22 38.27 10.27
C ASP A 708 -8.23 37.98 11.78
N LEU A 709 -8.04 39.01 12.60
CA LEU A 709 -8.15 38.90 14.05
C LEU A 709 -9.58 38.57 14.48
N SER A 710 -10.57 39.23 13.91
CA SER A 710 -11.98 38.93 14.16
C SER A 710 -12.35 37.51 13.84
N LEU A 711 -11.92 37.01 12.69
CA LEU A 711 -12.15 35.61 12.28
C LEU A 711 -11.45 34.63 13.22
N THR A 712 -10.24 34.95 13.67
CA THR A 712 -9.49 34.13 14.64
C THR A 712 -10.23 34.10 15.99
N TYR A 713 -10.70 35.23 16.52
CA TYR A 713 -11.51 35.23 17.75
C TYR A 713 -12.83 34.46 17.57
N TYR A 714 -13.51 34.62 16.44
CA TYR A 714 -14.74 33.91 16.14
C TYR A 714 -14.53 32.39 16.16
N GLN A 715 -13.47 31.89 15.50
CA GLN A 715 -13.10 30.48 15.47
C GLN A 715 -12.77 29.93 16.86
N GLN A 716 -12.27 30.78 17.75
CA GLN A 716 -11.98 30.44 19.15
C GLN A 716 -13.20 30.62 20.07
N GLY A 717 -14.34 31.11 19.54
CA GLY A 717 -15.58 31.36 20.29
C GLY A 717 -15.54 32.58 21.18
N GLU A 718 -14.53 33.45 21.01
CA GLU A 718 -14.40 34.74 21.68
C GLU A 718 -15.22 35.80 20.91
N TYR A 719 -16.55 35.58 20.91
CA TYR A 719 -17.45 36.32 19.99
C TYR A 719 -17.49 37.83 20.28
N GLU A 720 -17.39 38.23 21.54
CA GLU A 720 -17.32 39.64 21.94
C GLU A 720 -16.04 40.29 21.39
N LYS A 721 -14.89 39.65 21.54
CA LYS A 721 -13.62 40.14 20.97
C LYS A 721 -13.64 40.17 19.44
N SER A 722 -14.29 39.18 18.81
CA SER A 722 -14.51 39.18 17.36
C SER A 722 -15.30 40.42 16.91
N ILE A 723 -16.35 40.79 17.65
CA ILE A 723 -17.13 42.01 17.36
C ILE A 723 -16.29 43.27 17.56
N GLU A 724 -15.44 43.31 18.59
CA GLU A 724 -14.56 44.47 18.84
C GLU A 724 -13.54 44.65 17.71
N ALA A 725 -12.91 43.57 17.27
CA ALA A 725 -11.99 43.58 16.13
C ALA A 725 -12.72 44.03 14.83
N CYS A 726 -13.94 43.56 14.58
CA CYS A 726 -14.73 44.06 13.46
C CYS A 726 -15.02 45.54 13.56
N LYS A 727 -15.38 46.08 14.75
CA LYS A 727 -15.58 47.50 14.96
C LYS A 727 -14.29 48.29 14.69
N LYS A 728 -13.14 47.80 15.10
CA LYS A 728 -11.85 48.39 14.75
C LYS A 728 -11.60 48.37 13.24
N ALA A 729 -11.86 47.27 12.57
CA ALA A 729 -11.76 47.20 11.10
C ALA A 729 -12.57 48.29 10.42
N LEU A 730 -13.79 48.55 10.93
CA LEU A 730 -14.67 49.57 10.41
C LEU A 730 -14.19 51.04 10.68
N THR A 731 -13.27 51.24 11.63
CA THR A 731 -12.60 52.55 11.78
C THR A 731 -11.61 52.85 10.66
N PHE A 732 -11.03 51.81 10.05
CA PHE A 732 -10.15 51.91 8.89
C PHE A 732 -10.93 51.95 7.57
N GLN A 733 -11.99 51.16 7.48
CA GLN A 733 -12.82 51.03 6.28
C GLN A 733 -14.30 50.95 6.68
N PRO A 734 -15.04 52.06 6.72
CA PRO A 734 -16.44 52.09 7.15
C PRO A 734 -17.39 51.25 6.33
N ASP A 735 -17.14 51.10 5.02
CA ASP A 735 -17.97 50.33 4.11
C ASP A 735 -17.29 48.93 3.82
N TYR A 736 -17.04 48.21 4.89
CA TYR A 736 -16.41 46.87 4.78
C TYR A 736 -17.43 45.77 5.05
N ALA A 737 -18.03 45.22 3.98
CA ALA A 737 -19.08 44.20 4.06
C ALA A 737 -18.65 42.94 4.88
N ALA A 738 -17.38 42.52 4.78
CA ALA A 738 -16.85 41.38 5.54
C ALA A 738 -16.90 41.65 7.07
N ALA A 739 -16.61 42.89 7.52
CA ALA A 739 -16.67 43.23 8.94
C ALA A 739 -18.10 43.13 9.48
N TYR A 740 -19.07 43.66 8.77
CA TYR A 740 -20.48 43.56 9.15
C TYR A 740 -20.98 42.11 9.10
N SER A 741 -20.55 41.30 8.13
CA SER A 741 -20.90 39.89 8.04
C SER A 741 -20.33 39.06 9.21
N ASN A 742 -19.06 39.32 9.60
CA ASN A 742 -18.43 38.65 10.75
C ASN A 742 -19.10 39.07 12.06
N MET A 743 -19.44 40.36 12.22
CA MET A 743 -20.25 40.85 13.36
C MET A 743 -21.61 40.16 13.43
N GLY A 744 -22.28 40.01 12.30
CA GLY A 744 -23.55 39.29 12.21
C GLY A 744 -23.43 37.83 12.62
N ALA A 745 -22.37 37.13 12.17
CA ALA A 745 -22.08 35.76 12.58
C ALA A 745 -21.81 35.67 14.10
N ALA A 746 -21.00 36.58 14.66
CA ALA A 746 -20.70 36.63 16.09
C ALA A 746 -21.94 36.93 16.94
N TYR A 747 -22.79 37.85 16.52
CA TYR A 747 -24.05 38.12 17.19
C TYR A 747 -25.02 36.94 17.14
N ASN A 748 -25.03 36.17 16.04
CA ASN A 748 -25.80 34.92 15.94
C ASN A 748 -25.39 33.93 17.00
N MET A 749 -24.09 33.74 17.19
CA MET A 749 -23.54 32.83 18.21
C MET A 749 -23.88 33.30 19.64
N LEU A 750 -23.95 34.61 19.86
CA LEU A 750 -24.37 35.19 21.14
C LEU A 750 -25.90 35.25 21.29
N LYS A 751 -26.66 34.71 20.34
CA LYS A 751 -28.15 34.75 20.30
C LYS A 751 -28.74 36.15 20.34
N GLN A 752 -27.94 37.15 19.89
CA GLN A 752 -28.40 38.56 19.81
C GLN A 752 -28.99 38.84 18.43
N TRP A 753 -30.12 38.18 18.13
CA TRP A 753 -30.72 38.07 16.80
C TRP A 753 -30.99 39.44 16.13
N ASP A 754 -31.44 40.42 16.85
CA ASP A 754 -31.71 41.77 16.31
C ASP A 754 -30.45 42.46 15.82
N LYS A 755 -29.35 42.35 16.60
CA LYS A 755 -28.05 42.90 16.21
C LYS A 755 -27.45 42.13 15.04
N ALA A 756 -27.63 40.80 15.01
CA ALA A 756 -27.21 39.99 13.91
C ALA A 756 -27.91 40.37 12.60
N ILE A 757 -29.26 40.53 12.64
CA ILE A 757 -30.06 40.99 11.49
C ILE A 757 -29.55 42.33 11.00
N ALA A 758 -29.38 43.32 11.91
CA ALA A 758 -28.92 44.63 11.53
C ALA A 758 -27.55 44.63 10.87
N ALA A 759 -26.60 43.89 11.46
CA ALA A 759 -25.24 43.77 10.92
C ALA A 759 -25.21 43.06 9.54
N CYS A 760 -25.91 41.94 9.41
CA CYS A 760 -25.95 41.21 8.13
C CYS A 760 -26.70 42.02 7.04
N SER A 761 -27.75 42.75 7.40
CA SER A 761 -28.45 43.66 6.45
C SER A 761 -27.49 44.76 5.97
N LYS A 762 -26.70 45.35 6.87
CA LYS A 762 -25.70 46.34 6.49
C LYS A 762 -24.61 45.79 5.57
N ALA A 763 -24.17 44.56 5.81
CA ALA A 763 -23.24 43.87 4.90
C ALA A 763 -23.81 43.72 3.49
N LEU A 764 -25.11 43.41 3.38
CA LEU A 764 -25.81 43.25 2.10
C LEU A 764 -26.19 44.57 1.42
N GLU A 765 -26.30 45.68 2.16
CA GLU A 765 -26.40 47.02 1.58
C GLU A 765 -25.10 47.40 0.85
N ILE A 766 -23.95 47.01 1.41
CA ILE A 766 -22.62 47.27 0.84
C ILE A 766 -22.29 46.30 -0.30
N ASP A 767 -22.53 45.03 -0.10
CA ASP A 767 -22.33 43.98 -1.10
C ASP A 767 -23.58 43.08 -1.17
N PRO A 768 -24.48 43.32 -2.13
CA PRO A 768 -25.72 42.57 -2.28
C PRO A 768 -25.54 41.08 -2.61
N ASP A 769 -24.36 40.69 -3.12
CA ASP A 769 -24.07 39.29 -3.49
C ASP A 769 -23.30 38.53 -2.43
N PHE A 770 -23.04 39.10 -1.28
CA PHE A 770 -22.26 38.50 -0.21
C PHE A 770 -22.97 37.30 0.42
N LYS A 771 -22.65 36.10 -0.07
CA LYS A 771 -23.32 34.83 0.29
C LYS A 771 -23.33 34.53 1.78
N LEU A 772 -22.21 34.80 2.48
CA LEU A 772 -22.09 34.54 3.92
C LEU A 772 -23.03 35.42 4.72
N ALA A 773 -23.16 36.73 4.37
CA ALA A 773 -24.09 37.63 5.02
C ALA A 773 -25.54 37.22 4.79
N LYS A 774 -25.90 36.74 3.56
CA LYS A 774 -27.23 36.19 3.27
C LYS A 774 -27.53 34.97 4.16
N GLY A 775 -26.58 34.03 4.29
CA GLY A 775 -26.73 32.84 5.14
C GLY A 775 -26.93 33.19 6.62
N ASN A 776 -26.09 34.09 7.16
CA ASN A 776 -26.18 34.57 8.53
C ASN A 776 -27.46 35.34 8.83
N LEU A 777 -27.94 36.15 7.88
CA LEU A 777 -29.19 36.87 8.00
C LEU A 777 -30.41 35.93 8.08
N ASN A 778 -30.46 34.95 7.20
CA ASN A 778 -31.53 33.95 7.19
C ASN A 778 -31.56 33.18 8.50
N TRP A 779 -30.41 32.72 8.95
CA TRP A 779 -30.29 32.01 10.23
C TRP A 779 -30.79 32.87 11.40
N ALA A 780 -30.37 34.13 11.50
CA ALA A 780 -30.85 35.04 12.54
C ALA A 780 -32.37 35.24 12.50
N LYS A 781 -32.98 35.42 11.31
CA LYS A 781 -34.42 35.56 11.13
C LYS A 781 -35.19 34.32 11.55
N ASP A 782 -34.70 33.16 11.15
CA ASP A 782 -35.31 31.85 11.45
C ASP A 782 -35.30 31.57 12.96
N GLU A 783 -34.17 31.79 13.62
CA GLU A 783 -34.05 31.58 15.07
C GLU A 783 -34.88 32.58 15.86
N LYS A 784 -34.93 33.87 15.44
CA LYS A 784 -35.79 34.86 16.05
C LYS A 784 -37.28 34.53 15.88
N ALA A 785 -37.68 33.95 14.75
CA ALA A 785 -39.05 33.52 14.50
C ALA A 785 -39.47 32.34 15.41
N LYS A 786 -38.56 31.44 15.71
CA LYS A 786 -38.76 30.30 16.65
C LYS A 786 -39.02 30.78 18.09
N LEU A 787 -38.42 31.91 18.51
CA LEU A 787 -38.63 32.48 19.85
C LEU A 787 -39.98 33.18 20.00
N LYS A 788 -40.70 33.48 18.91
CA LYS A 788 -42.03 34.08 18.92
C LYS A 788 -43.18 33.09 18.86
N LYS A 789 -42.86 31.82 18.62
CA LYS A 789 -43.76 30.67 18.71
C LYS A 789 -43.58 29.94 20.05
#